data_b22991701bad82c12d3ab094582a914c
#
_entry.id   b22991701bad82c12d3ab094582a914c
#
_cell.length_a   1.000
_cell.length_b   1.000
_cell.length_c   1.000
_cell.angle_alpha   90.00
_cell.angle_beta   90.00
_cell.angle_gamma   90.00
#
_symmetry.space_group_name_H-M   'P 1'
#
loop_
_entity.id
_entity.type
_entity.pdbx_description
1 polymer ?
#
loop_
_entity_poly.entity_id
_entity_poly.type
_entity_poly.pdbx_seq_one_letter_code
_entity_poly.pdbx_strand_id
1 'polypeptide(L)'
;MDYIPMKSFKRSIIVVYLLFAGMLLANSPTYVSVGIFQQEQCTFYRVDNGLPSNDIRDIAATDDGTVFAATAKGLVMFIDDEWSVVEQMDHVDVWMLAAKGKELAVFGGTEKDQIVAGGNIYLLNKGWLDQTITLPRRVKVPVSGNDLSFRNNIMLGTTDDILLLERRYGNIYKKSSKGSRFTPNTRPVVLHIPVTEIRQITVTGAGKTYVATDSALLSFSSLKEGWSPVLPRNGQYSWGLHDARGVTVDAFGRLWFASPQGVGYYDEGWHLFTGHDGLPYNDFTMMAPGNTGDMWFGTRKGAVHFDGENWEYRQGKRWLPDDHVRSITVTPNGDAWFATANGVGIIQHRPLSLAEKAQWYEDEIDRYHRRTPYEFVLEVHMEEPGTKRNWKQHDSDNDGLWTSMYGAGECFAYAANGDLQAKRRAKKAFDALKFLGDVTQGNQHSPPQGFVARTVLPTSGPDPNIGRIKRDLHKKETDDAMWKIYEPRWPKSADGKWYYKTDTSSDELDGHYFLYALYYDLVADTESEKERVREHVRRLTDHIIDHDFQLMDHDGRPTRWARYSPKEMNFDKNWFVERGLNSLSMLSYLITTAHITGDDKYRDIASTLVDQHGYAQNMIDMKFQRGFGTGNQSDDEMAFMCYYNLVNYEKDPELRSRYAFSFWLAWQQEAPELNPFFNFAFMAACQGLSFEDPWGVYELEPHGEWLDESVETLIRFPLDRFNWRHTNSHRIDITRFHPVTRTFDDNDMSTSGYRKNGKVIQVDESHFNHWNRDPWRLDTGADGRVLSSGTVFLLPYYMGLYHGFLLD
;
A
#
# COMPACT_ATOMS: atom_id res chain seq x y z
N MET A 1 -25.74 40.03 -54.58
CA MET A 1 -25.10 40.03 -53.20
C MET A 1 -26.19 39.61 -52.29
N ASP A 2 -26.37 38.33 -52.19
CA ASP A 2 -27.50 37.75 -51.43
C ASP A 2 -27.05 37.13 -50.13
N TYR A 3 -27.68 37.57 -49.08
CA TYR A 3 -27.48 37.14 -47.71
C TYR A 3 -28.11 35.77 -47.52
N ILE A 4 -27.29 34.71 -47.26
CA ILE A 4 -27.77 33.38 -46.86
C ILE A 4 -27.82 33.33 -45.34
N PRO A 5 -28.96 33.03 -44.68
CA PRO A 5 -29.05 33.06 -43.23
C PRO A 5 -28.47 31.78 -42.57
N MET A 6 -27.44 31.98 -41.80
CA MET A 6 -26.81 31.00 -40.91
C MET A 6 -27.71 30.62 -39.71
N LYS A 7 -28.78 29.86 -39.95
CA LYS A 7 -29.70 29.44 -38.85
C LYS A 7 -29.91 27.92 -38.72
N SER A 8 -29.32 27.09 -39.57
CA SER A 8 -29.53 25.65 -39.48
C SER A 8 -28.35 24.86 -38.84
N PHE A 9 -27.17 25.46 -38.74
CA PHE A 9 -25.98 24.73 -38.22
C PHE A 9 -25.88 24.68 -36.68
N LYS A 10 -26.54 25.61 -35.96
CA LYS A 10 -26.48 25.58 -34.48
C LYS A 10 -27.38 24.54 -33.80
N ARG A 11 -28.45 24.07 -34.49
CA ARG A 11 -29.35 23.06 -33.90
C ARG A 11 -28.78 21.64 -33.99
N SER A 12 -28.02 21.34 -35.02
CA SER A 12 -27.40 20.00 -35.18
C SER A 12 -26.21 19.76 -34.26
N ILE A 13 -25.46 20.82 -33.95
CA ILE A 13 -24.32 20.74 -33.00
C ILE A 13 -24.81 20.59 -31.55
N ILE A 14 -25.91 21.25 -31.18
CA ILE A 14 -26.50 21.13 -29.84
C ILE A 14 -27.14 19.75 -29.64
N VAL A 15 -27.75 19.15 -30.65
CA VAL A 15 -28.30 17.77 -30.56
C VAL A 15 -27.19 16.73 -30.53
N VAL A 16 -26.08 16.92 -31.21
CA VAL A 16 -24.90 16.05 -31.13
C VAL A 16 -24.17 16.19 -29.78
N TYR A 17 -24.08 17.41 -29.22
CA TYR A 17 -23.53 17.61 -27.87
C TYR A 17 -24.46 17.07 -26.78
N LEU A 18 -25.76 17.15 -26.92
CA LEU A 18 -26.71 16.54 -25.97
C LEU A 18 -26.78 15.01 -26.12
N LEU A 19 -26.53 14.45 -27.31
CA LEU A 19 -26.40 13.01 -27.52
C LEU A 19 -25.01 12.50 -27.00
N PHE A 20 -23.94 13.26 -27.12
CA PHE A 20 -22.64 12.93 -26.53
C PHE A 20 -22.59 13.16 -25.00
N ALA A 21 -23.25 14.20 -24.48
CA ALA A 21 -23.41 14.38 -23.02
C ALA A 21 -24.38 13.34 -22.43
N GLY A 22 -25.39 12.85 -23.20
CA GLY A 22 -26.26 11.75 -22.80
C GLY A 22 -25.60 10.35 -22.93
N MET A 23 -24.50 10.21 -23.67
CA MET A 23 -23.69 8.98 -23.71
C MET A 23 -22.55 8.98 -22.69
N LEU A 24 -22.19 10.14 -22.13
CA LEU A 24 -21.22 10.28 -21.02
C LEU A 24 -21.87 10.18 -19.63
N LEU A 25 -23.19 10.05 -19.56
CA LEU A 25 -23.98 9.61 -18.42
C LEU A 25 -24.40 8.14 -18.57
N ALA A 26 -23.55 7.29 -19.15
CA ALA A 26 -23.63 5.88 -18.91
C ALA A 26 -23.30 5.70 -17.42
N ASN A 27 -24.29 5.34 -16.62
CA ASN A 27 -24.10 4.98 -15.22
C ASN A 27 -22.85 4.13 -15.10
N SER A 28 -21.89 4.56 -14.29
CA SER A 28 -20.77 3.71 -13.91
C SER A 28 -21.37 2.38 -13.45
N PRO A 29 -20.80 1.24 -13.84
CA PRO A 29 -21.35 -0.04 -13.42
C PRO A 29 -21.44 -0.05 -11.89
N THR A 30 -22.56 -0.45 -11.36
CA THR A 30 -22.77 -0.54 -9.91
C THR A 30 -22.07 -1.76 -9.33
N TYR A 31 -21.40 -2.56 -10.14
CA TYR A 31 -20.66 -3.75 -9.73
C TYR A 31 -19.46 -4.01 -10.67
N VAL A 32 -18.46 -4.69 -10.14
CA VAL A 32 -17.27 -5.14 -10.88
C VAL A 32 -17.01 -6.62 -10.64
N SER A 33 -16.66 -7.35 -11.71
CA SER A 33 -16.09 -8.70 -11.60
C SER A 33 -14.59 -8.62 -11.86
N VAL A 34 -13.80 -8.93 -10.84
CA VAL A 34 -12.33 -8.73 -10.87
C VAL A 34 -11.62 -9.86 -11.63
N GLY A 35 -12.10 -11.10 -11.51
CA GLY A 35 -11.43 -12.26 -12.08
C GLY A 35 -10.06 -12.51 -11.46
N ILE A 36 -9.11 -13.01 -12.29
CA ILE A 36 -7.74 -13.31 -11.86
C ILE A 36 -6.85 -12.10 -12.13
N PHE A 37 -6.13 -11.65 -11.11
CA PHE A 37 -5.12 -10.60 -11.20
C PHE A 37 -3.74 -11.11 -10.80
N GLN A 38 -2.69 -10.34 -11.10
CA GLN A 38 -1.30 -10.67 -10.80
C GLN A 38 -0.88 -10.04 -9.47
N GLN A 39 -0.82 -10.85 -8.42
CA GLN A 39 -0.35 -10.41 -7.10
C GLN A 39 1.17 -10.43 -7.03
N GLU A 40 1.79 -9.29 -6.74
CA GLU A 40 3.22 -9.23 -6.49
C GLU A 40 3.61 -9.91 -5.17
N GLN A 41 4.68 -10.70 -5.25
CA GLN A 41 5.35 -11.29 -4.10
C GLN A 41 6.85 -11.10 -4.26
N CYS A 42 7.57 -10.91 -3.15
CA CYS A 42 9.02 -10.85 -3.22
C CYS A 42 9.72 -11.94 -2.42
N THR A 43 10.88 -12.33 -2.92
CA THR A 43 11.79 -13.28 -2.30
C THR A 43 13.20 -12.71 -2.30
N PHE A 44 13.95 -12.97 -1.23
CA PHE A 44 15.33 -12.50 -1.08
C PHE A 44 16.30 -13.66 -0.98
N TYR A 45 17.40 -13.54 -1.71
CA TYR A 45 18.51 -14.48 -1.66
C TYR A 45 19.74 -13.81 -1.07
N ARG A 46 20.40 -14.51 -0.17
CA ARG A 46 21.60 -14.08 0.55
C ARG A 46 22.56 -15.26 0.74
N VAL A 47 23.65 -15.02 1.46
CA VAL A 47 24.63 -16.08 1.78
C VAL A 47 24.01 -17.25 2.55
N ASP A 48 23.04 -16.99 3.40
CA ASP A 48 22.33 -17.99 4.18
C ASP A 48 21.37 -18.88 3.35
N ASN A 49 21.10 -18.50 2.10
CA ASN A 49 20.26 -19.25 1.18
C ASN A 49 20.88 -19.40 -0.23
N GLY A 50 22.19 -19.58 -0.30
CA GLY A 50 22.86 -20.12 -1.49
C GLY A 50 23.79 -19.18 -2.24
N LEU A 51 23.80 -17.88 -1.95
CA LEU A 51 24.74 -16.95 -2.58
C LEU A 51 26.15 -17.03 -1.95
N PRO A 52 27.26 -16.93 -2.72
CA PRO A 52 28.60 -16.88 -2.14
C PRO A 52 28.93 -15.52 -1.50
N SER A 53 28.18 -14.49 -1.83
CA SER A 53 28.31 -13.13 -1.32
C SER A 53 26.96 -12.40 -1.36
N ASN A 54 26.70 -11.53 -0.37
CA ASN A 54 25.57 -10.60 -0.43
C ASN A 54 25.85 -9.39 -1.33
N ASP A 55 27.10 -9.11 -1.64
CA ASP A 55 27.51 -8.00 -2.50
C ASP A 55 27.35 -8.39 -3.97
N ILE A 56 26.15 -8.14 -4.51
CA ILE A 56 25.82 -8.40 -5.91
C ILE A 56 26.06 -7.13 -6.71
N ARG A 57 26.86 -7.23 -7.76
CA ARG A 57 27.26 -6.08 -8.54
C ARG A 57 26.40 -5.88 -9.77
N ASP A 58 26.04 -6.99 -10.42
CA ASP A 58 25.23 -7.00 -11.63
C ASP A 58 24.41 -8.28 -11.73
N ILE A 59 23.35 -8.25 -12.52
CA ILE A 59 22.45 -9.38 -12.74
C ILE A 59 21.97 -9.38 -14.19
N ALA A 60 21.89 -10.56 -14.82
CA ALA A 60 21.41 -10.71 -16.19
C ALA A 60 20.66 -12.04 -16.36
N ALA A 61 19.62 -12.03 -17.19
CA ALA A 61 18.86 -13.21 -17.57
C ALA A 61 19.08 -13.54 -19.05
N THR A 62 19.18 -14.83 -19.37
CA THR A 62 19.16 -15.35 -20.74
C THR A 62 17.73 -15.60 -21.20
N ASP A 63 17.50 -15.74 -22.52
CA ASP A 63 16.16 -15.93 -23.10
C ASP A 63 15.51 -17.26 -22.68
N ASP A 64 16.26 -18.19 -22.11
CA ASP A 64 15.71 -19.43 -21.51
C ASP A 64 15.35 -19.30 -20.03
N GLY A 65 15.46 -18.11 -19.46
CA GLY A 65 15.09 -17.81 -18.08
C GLY A 65 16.16 -18.05 -17.03
N THR A 66 17.37 -18.52 -17.44
CA THR A 66 18.49 -18.67 -16.50
C THR A 66 18.98 -17.29 -16.07
N VAL A 67 19.05 -17.06 -14.75
CA VAL A 67 19.53 -15.80 -14.16
C VAL A 67 20.94 -15.97 -13.66
N PHE A 68 21.80 -14.99 -13.98
CA PHE A 68 23.20 -14.92 -13.54
C PHE A 68 23.42 -13.70 -12.69
N ALA A 69 24.20 -13.84 -11.60
CA ALA A 69 24.58 -12.73 -10.75
C ALA A 69 26.11 -12.63 -10.61
N ALA A 70 26.60 -11.40 -10.74
CA ALA A 70 28.03 -11.06 -10.63
C ALA A 70 28.40 -10.80 -9.17
N THR A 71 29.40 -11.50 -8.68
CA THR A 71 29.93 -11.32 -7.32
C THR A 71 31.46 -11.21 -7.32
N ALA A 72 32.02 -10.69 -6.22
CA ALA A 72 33.47 -10.70 -6.02
C ALA A 72 34.06 -12.12 -5.83
N LYS A 73 33.18 -13.13 -5.58
CA LYS A 73 33.58 -14.53 -5.34
C LYS A 73 33.18 -15.48 -6.46
N GLY A 74 32.93 -14.95 -7.66
CA GLY A 74 32.56 -15.75 -8.80
C GLY A 74 31.24 -15.30 -9.46
N LEU A 75 30.95 -15.95 -10.57
CA LEU A 75 29.66 -15.90 -11.24
C LEU A 75 28.75 -16.97 -10.64
N VAL A 76 27.54 -16.60 -10.30
CA VAL A 76 26.52 -17.56 -9.87
C VAL A 76 25.35 -17.58 -10.86
N MET A 77 24.68 -18.71 -10.95
CA MET A 77 23.50 -18.90 -11.76
C MET A 77 22.36 -19.50 -10.94
N PHE A 78 21.15 -19.09 -11.25
CA PHE A 78 19.92 -19.58 -10.63
C PHE A 78 19.20 -20.54 -11.57
N ILE A 79 19.09 -21.79 -11.14
CA ILE A 79 18.44 -22.89 -11.87
C ILE A 79 17.72 -23.75 -10.85
N ASP A 80 16.52 -24.23 -11.17
CA ASP A 80 15.73 -25.14 -10.33
C ASP A 80 15.55 -24.61 -8.88
N ASP A 81 15.28 -23.29 -8.76
CA ASP A 81 15.08 -22.57 -7.50
C ASP A 81 16.30 -22.51 -6.56
N GLU A 82 17.49 -22.79 -7.07
CA GLU A 82 18.75 -22.77 -6.31
C GLU A 82 19.86 -21.94 -6.99
N TRP A 83 20.66 -21.26 -6.17
CA TRP A 83 21.87 -20.59 -6.62
C TRP A 83 23.06 -21.54 -6.61
N SER A 84 23.80 -21.61 -7.71
CA SER A 84 25.02 -22.37 -7.82
C SER A 84 26.15 -21.55 -8.46
N VAL A 85 27.38 -21.78 -8.00
CA VAL A 85 28.56 -21.15 -8.59
C VAL A 85 28.86 -21.82 -9.94
N VAL A 86 29.11 -21.00 -10.96
CA VAL A 86 29.60 -21.48 -12.26
C VAL A 86 31.08 -21.91 -12.07
N GLU A 87 31.34 -23.21 -12.09
CA GLU A 87 32.63 -23.82 -11.70
C GLU A 87 33.84 -23.17 -12.40
N GLN A 88 33.71 -22.83 -13.69
CA GLN A 88 34.79 -22.20 -14.47
C GLN A 88 35.05 -20.74 -14.10
N MET A 89 34.12 -20.13 -13.33
CA MET A 89 34.16 -18.73 -12.90
C MET A 89 34.34 -18.61 -11.39
N ASP A 90 34.56 -19.72 -10.68
CA ASP A 90 34.91 -19.70 -9.28
C ASP A 90 36.19 -18.88 -9.03
N HIS A 91 36.18 -18.05 -8.00
CA HIS A 91 37.24 -17.11 -7.65
C HIS A 91 37.56 -15.99 -8.70
N VAL A 92 36.76 -15.85 -9.74
CA VAL A 92 36.82 -14.67 -10.62
C VAL A 92 36.07 -13.52 -9.97
N ASP A 93 36.74 -12.39 -9.80
CA ASP A 93 36.08 -11.15 -9.41
C ASP A 93 35.25 -10.65 -10.60
N VAL A 94 33.94 -10.87 -10.57
CA VAL A 94 33.01 -10.53 -11.66
C VAL A 94 32.41 -9.14 -11.41
N TRP A 95 32.46 -8.28 -12.44
CA TRP A 95 32.04 -6.88 -12.34
C TRP A 95 30.76 -6.58 -13.09
N MET A 96 30.60 -7.11 -14.32
CA MET A 96 29.45 -6.84 -15.18
C MET A 96 29.07 -8.03 -16.03
N LEU A 97 27.80 -8.04 -16.44
CA LEU A 97 27.15 -9.06 -17.24
C LEU A 97 26.42 -8.43 -18.45
N ALA A 98 26.36 -9.18 -19.56
CA ALA A 98 25.41 -8.89 -20.62
C ALA A 98 24.93 -10.20 -21.24
N ALA A 99 23.62 -10.39 -21.30
CA ALA A 99 23.01 -11.59 -21.86
C ALA A 99 22.36 -11.30 -23.22
N LYS A 100 22.38 -12.29 -24.10
CA LYS A 100 21.64 -12.28 -25.36
C LYS A 100 21.41 -13.71 -25.88
N GLY A 101 20.15 -14.04 -26.09
CA GLY A 101 19.77 -15.40 -26.41
C GLY A 101 20.19 -16.34 -25.27
N LYS A 102 21.01 -17.32 -25.55
CA LYS A 102 21.60 -18.24 -24.55
C LYS A 102 23.06 -17.92 -24.21
N GLU A 103 23.54 -16.81 -24.69
CA GLU A 103 24.92 -16.37 -24.51
C GLU A 103 25.02 -15.30 -23.44
N LEU A 104 26.05 -15.40 -22.60
CA LEU A 104 26.38 -14.44 -21.56
C LEU A 104 27.81 -13.95 -21.75
N ALA A 105 28.00 -12.65 -21.82
CA ALA A 105 29.31 -12.03 -21.72
C ALA A 105 29.52 -11.58 -20.27
N VAL A 106 30.63 -12.01 -19.68
CA VAL A 106 30.99 -11.72 -18.29
C VAL A 106 32.29 -10.90 -18.30
N PHE A 107 32.28 -9.74 -17.66
CA PHE A 107 33.46 -8.92 -17.47
C PHE A 107 33.96 -9.06 -16.04
N GLY A 108 35.24 -9.43 -15.91
CA GLY A 108 35.86 -9.68 -14.62
C GLY A 108 37.37 -9.97 -14.74
N GLY A 109 37.96 -10.45 -13.65
CA GLY A 109 39.34 -10.89 -13.63
C GLY A 109 39.77 -11.42 -12.29
N THR A 110 40.85 -12.22 -12.30
CA THR A 110 41.52 -12.64 -11.07
C THR A 110 42.44 -11.50 -10.58
N GLU A 111 42.91 -11.57 -9.33
CA GLU A 111 43.97 -10.62 -8.85
C GLU A 111 45.19 -10.55 -9.75
N LYS A 112 45.57 -11.68 -10.31
CA LYS A 112 46.69 -11.77 -11.27
C LYS A 112 46.38 -11.06 -12.58
N ASP A 113 45.17 -11.17 -13.09
CA ASP A 113 44.71 -10.48 -14.30
C ASP A 113 44.65 -8.97 -14.12
N GLN A 114 44.23 -8.50 -12.95
CA GLN A 114 44.22 -7.06 -12.63
C GLN A 114 45.60 -6.44 -12.58
N ILE A 115 46.65 -7.19 -12.20
CA ILE A 115 48.01 -6.71 -12.17
C ILE A 115 48.63 -6.66 -13.59
N VAL A 116 48.27 -7.59 -14.48
CA VAL A 116 48.90 -7.83 -15.77
C VAL A 116 48.13 -7.25 -16.95
N ALA A 117 46.80 -7.20 -16.85
CA ALA A 117 45.89 -6.78 -17.91
C ALA A 117 44.75 -5.93 -17.36
N GLY A 118 43.90 -5.36 -18.23
CA GLY A 118 42.69 -4.59 -17.85
C GLY A 118 41.49 -5.44 -17.41
N GLY A 119 41.68 -6.75 -17.23
CA GLY A 119 40.63 -7.74 -16.98
C GLY A 119 40.33 -8.61 -18.20
N ASN A 120 39.34 -9.46 -18.09
CA ASN A 120 38.92 -10.39 -19.12
C ASN A 120 37.42 -10.25 -19.42
N ILE A 121 37.08 -10.54 -20.70
CA ILE A 121 35.68 -10.84 -21.07
C ILE A 121 35.60 -12.35 -21.27
N TYR A 122 34.72 -13.01 -20.52
CA TYR A 122 34.42 -14.42 -20.65
C TYR A 122 33.10 -14.56 -21.39
N LEU A 123 33.08 -15.36 -22.44
CA LEU A 123 31.86 -15.69 -23.18
C LEU A 123 31.37 -17.07 -22.76
N LEU A 124 30.15 -17.13 -22.24
CA LEU A 124 29.54 -18.37 -21.86
C LEU A 124 28.36 -18.66 -22.79
N ASN A 125 28.14 -19.91 -23.09
CA ASN A 125 26.96 -20.41 -23.79
C ASN A 125 26.29 -21.48 -22.92
N LYS A 126 25.05 -21.27 -22.55
CA LYS A 126 24.30 -22.15 -21.63
C LYS A 126 25.06 -22.40 -20.31
N GLY A 127 25.70 -21.39 -19.76
CA GLY A 127 26.45 -21.47 -18.51
C GLY A 127 27.86 -22.08 -18.64
N TRP A 128 28.29 -22.52 -19.83
CA TRP A 128 29.64 -23.07 -20.06
C TRP A 128 30.56 -22.07 -20.75
N LEU A 129 31.80 -21.95 -20.27
CA LEU A 129 32.80 -21.07 -20.85
C LEU A 129 33.14 -21.51 -22.27
N ASP A 130 32.88 -20.65 -23.26
CA ASP A 130 33.17 -20.85 -24.67
C ASP A 130 34.48 -20.16 -25.06
N GLN A 131 34.72 -18.94 -24.61
CA GLN A 131 35.85 -18.14 -24.97
C GLN A 131 36.25 -17.13 -23.88
N THR A 132 37.58 -16.82 -23.81
CA THR A 132 38.11 -15.75 -22.94
C THR A 132 38.90 -14.73 -23.81
N ILE A 133 38.63 -13.43 -23.56
CA ILE A 133 39.29 -12.32 -24.24
C ILE A 133 39.98 -11.45 -23.21
N THR A 134 41.27 -11.34 -23.25
CA THR A 134 42.05 -10.49 -22.35
C THR A 134 42.08 -9.05 -22.85
N LEU A 135 41.72 -8.12 -21.99
CA LEU A 135 41.71 -6.69 -22.28
C LEU A 135 43.06 -6.05 -22.03
N PRO A 136 43.43 -5.03 -22.81
CA PRO A 136 44.69 -4.28 -22.62
C PRO A 136 44.73 -3.56 -21.26
N ARG A 137 45.90 -3.46 -20.62
CA ARG A 137 46.13 -2.74 -19.34
C ARG A 137 45.60 -1.31 -19.29
N ARG A 138 45.46 -0.63 -20.41
CA ARG A 138 44.96 0.75 -20.50
C ARG A 138 43.44 0.86 -20.40
N VAL A 139 42.74 -0.26 -20.44
CA VAL A 139 41.28 -0.28 -20.21
C VAL A 139 41.05 -0.08 -18.72
N LYS A 140 40.47 1.03 -18.37
CA LYS A 140 40.04 1.27 -16.98
C LYS A 140 38.85 0.38 -16.65
N VAL A 141 38.86 -0.20 -15.47
CA VAL A 141 37.74 -1.01 -14.99
C VAL A 141 36.51 -0.12 -14.91
N PRO A 142 35.39 -0.55 -15.50
CA PRO A 142 34.14 0.21 -15.40
C PRO A 142 33.72 0.40 -13.95
N VAL A 143 33.14 1.55 -13.65
CA VAL A 143 32.60 1.84 -12.33
C VAL A 143 31.13 1.41 -12.35
N SER A 144 30.83 0.33 -11.65
CA SER A 144 29.49 -0.23 -11.33
C SER A 144 28.36 -0.03 -12.34
N GLY A 145 27.82 -1.17 -12.78
CA GLY A 145 26.50 -1.29 -13.41
C GLY A 145 26.41 -0.70 -14.79
N ASN A 146 26.31 -1.52 -15.78
CA ASN A 146 25.96 -1.17 -17.12
C ASN A 146 27.06 -1.13 -18.11
N ASP A 147 27.41 -1.85 -18.96
CA ASP A 147 27.96 -1.28 -20.16
C ASP A 147 28.47 -2.33 -21.11
N LEU A 148 27.83 -3.50 -21.02
CA LEU A 148 27.91 -4.49 -22.08
C LEU A 148 26.60 -4.44 -22.87
N SER A 149 26.64 -4.04 -24.10
CA SER A 149 25.58 -4.23 -25.08
C SER A 149 25.98 -5.34 -26.05
N PHE A 150 25.06 -6.29 -26.23
CA PHE A 150 25.35 -7.50 -26.96
C PHE A 150 24.38 -7.69 -28.14
N ARG A 151 24.87 -7.49 -29.37
CA ARG A 151 24.15 -7.86 -30.60
C ARG A 151 25.07 -8.66 -31.50
N ASN A 152 25.40 -8.24 -32.66
CA ASN A 152 26.46 -8.90 -33.47
C ASN A 152 27.85 -8.50 -33.01
N ASN A 153 27.96 -7.55 -32.12
CA ASN A 153 29.21 -7.04 -31.53
C ASN A 153 29.04 -6.97 -30.02
N ILE A 154 30.15 -7.03 -29.30
CA ILE A 154 30.17 -6.75 -27.87
C ILE A 154 30.64 -5.32 -27.70
N MET A 155 29.90 -4.50 -27.00
CA MET A 155 30.29 -3.17 -26.60
C MET A 155 30.50 -3.15 -25.09
N LEU A 156 31.64 -2.65 -24.65
CA LEU A 156 31.97 -2.45 -23.26
C LEU A 156 32.21 -0.98 -23.02
N GLY A 157 31.41 -0.33 -22.18
CA GLY A 157 31.68 1.01 -21.68
C GLY A 157 32.73 1.01 -20.59
N THR A 158 33.68 1.92 -20.69
CA THR A 158 34.66 2.19 -19.63
C THR A 158 34.42 3.61 -19.10
N THR A 159 35.26 4.07 -18.17
CA THR A 159 35.07 5.41 -17.58
C THR A 159 35.01 6.52 -18.63
N ASP A 160 35.72 6.40 -19.73
CA ASP A 160 35.95 7.43 -20.75
C ASP A 160 35.92 6.91 -22.21
N ASP A 161 35.76 5.61 -22.44
CA ASP A 161 35.79 5.01 -23.76
C ASP A 161 34.76 3.90 -23.97
N ILE A 162 34.40 3.61 -25.21
CA ILE A 162 33.66 2.40 -25.59
C ILE A 162 34.61 1.48 -26.38
N LEU A 163 34.65 0.23 -25.94
CA LEU A 163 35.32 -0.86 -26.63
C LEU A 163 34.29 -1.59 -27.49
N LEU A 164 34.58 -1.65 -28.79
CA LEU A 164 33.78 -2.42 -29.73
C LEU A 164 34.55 -3.68 -30.15
N LEU A 165 33.93 -4.84 -29.87
CA LEU A 165 34.43 -6.15 -30.27
C LEU A 165 33.48 -6.75 -31.31
N GLU A 166 33.89 -6.84 -32.56
CA GLU A 166 33.09 -7.40 -33.64
C GLU A 166 33.20 -8.95 -33.61
N ARG A 167 32.06 -9.64 -33.64
CA ARG A 167 31.95 -11.11 -33.64
C ARG A 167 31.57 -11.62 -35.05
N ARG A 168 32.36 -12.52 -35.62
CA ARG A 168 32.02 -13.23 -36.88
C ARG A 168 32.40 -14.71 -36.77
N TYR A 169 31.45 -15.59 -37.16
CA TYR A 169 31.67 -17.05 -37.25
C TYR A 169 32.28 -17.68 -35.98
N GLY A 170 31.83 -17.27 -34.81
CA GLY A 170 32.35 -17.82 -33.56
C GLY A 170 33.69 -17.25 -33.09
N ASN A 171 34.35 -16.41 -33.87
CA ASN A 171 35.62 -15.76 -33.53
C ASN A 171 35.40 -14.26 -33.30
N ILE A 172 36.24 -13.64 -32.48
CA ILE A 172 36.21 -12.20 -32.23
C ILE A 172 37.30 -11.54 -33.09
N TYR A 173 36.92 -10.55 -33.88
CA TYR A 173 37.79 -9.84 -34.79
C TYR A 173 37.82 -8.36 -34.47
N LYS A 174 38.96 -7.75 -34.63
CA LYS A 174 39.15 -6.32 -34.63
C LYS A 174 38.69 -5.71 -35.94
N LYS A 175 37.85 -4.66 -35.91
CA LYS A 175 37.63 -3.81 -37.07
C LYS A 175 38.77 -2.77 -37.19
N SER A 176 39.57 -2.88 -38.20
CA SER A 176 40.61 -1.88 -38.52
C SER A 176 39.98 -0.67 -39.22
N SER A 177 40.35 0.54 -38.81
CA SER A 177 39.99 1.79 -39.50
C SER A 177 40.59 1.95 -40.89
N LYS A 178 41.45 1.03 -41.32
CA LYS A 178 42.06 1.01 -42.65
C LYS A 178 41.83 -0.35 -43.33
N GLY A 179 40.75 -0.40 -44.15
CA GLY A 179 40.57 -1.47 -45.13
C GLY A 179 40.14 -2.85 -44.63
N SER A 180 39.54 -3.60 -45.51
CA SER A 180 38.75 -4.82 -45.36
C SER A 180 39.51 -6.12 -45.01
N ARG A 181 40.56 -6.12 -44.23
CA ARG A 181 41.21 -7.35 -43.78
C ARG A 181 41.09 -7.53 -42.28
N PHE A 182 40.35 -8.56 -41.90
CA PHE A 182 40.23 -9.02 -40.52
C PHE A 182 41.34 -10.05 -40.22
N THR A 183 42.09 -9.82 -39.16
CA THR A 183 43.06 -10.79 -38.66
C THR A 183 42.57 -11.35 -37.33
N PRO A 184 42.67 -12.68 -37.09
CA PRO A 184 42.43 -13.24 -35.76
C PRO A 184 43.57 -12.78 -34.86
N ASN A 185 43.33 -11.92 -33.98
CA ASN A 185 44.06 -11.47 -32.78
C ASN A 185 43.93 -9.95 -32.59
N THR A 186 43.21 -9.66 -31.94
CA THR A 186 42.32 -8.83 -31.21
C THR A 186 42.96 -7.69 -30.44
N ARG A 187 42.89 -6.52 -31.01
CA ARG A 187 42.83 -5.30 -30.19
C ARG A 187 41.47 -4.69 -30.40
N PRO A 188 40.73 -4.36 -29.33
CA PRO A 188 39.42 -3.69 -29.44
C PRO A 188 39.58 -2.35 -30.19
N VAL A 189 38.53 -1.98 -30.91
CA VAL A 189 38.40 -0.60 -31.42
C VAL A 189 37.93 0.27 -30.28
N VAL A 190 38.69 1.28 -29.93
CA VAL A 190 38.33 2.27 -28.92
C VAL A 190 37.57 3.40 -29.61
N LEU A 191 36.37 3.66 -29.21
CA LEU A 191 35.57 4.80 -29.63
C LEU A 191 35.66 5.85 -28.52
N HIS A 192 36.45 6.89 -28.73
CA HIS A 192 36.57 7.99 -27.78
C HIS A 192 35.27 8.78 -27.71
N ILE A 193 34.76 8.96 -26.50
CA ILE A 193 33.64 9.82 -26.19
C ILE A 193 34.14 10.98 -25.33
N PRO A 194 33.75 12.23 -25.61
CA PRO A 194 34.17 13.38 -24.80
C PRO A 194 33.34 13.51 -23.51
N VAL A 195 33.42 12.51 -22.65
CA VAL A 195 32.63 12.41 -21.39
C VAL A 195 33.55 11.86 -20.30
N THR A 196 33.16 12.04 -19.03
CA THR A 196 33.95 11.53 -17.90
C THR A 196 33.43 10.20 -17.39
N GLU A 197 32.14 9.90 -17.63
CA GLU A 197 31.51 8.64 -17.17
C GLU A 197 30.45 8.15 -18.14
N ILE A 198 30.53 6.88 -18.52
CA ILE A 198 29.50 6.15 -19.27
C ILE A 198 28.67 5.38 -18.28
N ARG A 199 27.34 5.50 -18.36
CA ARG A 199 26.42 4.89 -17.40
C ARG A 199 25.65 3.71 -17.98
N GLN A 200 25.12 3.84 -19.18
CA GLN A 200 24.43 2.74 -19.86
C GLN A 200 24.57 2.86 -21.38
N ILE A 201 24.60 1.71 -22.04
CA ILE A 201 24.70 1.60 -23.51
C ILE A 201 23.55 0.74 -24.01
N THR A 202 22.95 1.14 -25.14
CA THR A 202 22.01 0.30 -25.87
C THR A 202 22.21 0.40 -27.37
N VAL A 203 21.78 -0.63 -28.10
CA VAL A 203 21.81 -0.68 -29.57
C VAL A 203 20.41 -1.01 -30.08
N THR A 204 19.82 -0.11 -30.85
CA THR A 204 18.51 -0.31 -31.45
C THR A 204 18.49 -1.42 -32.50
N GLY A 205 17.30 -1.87 -32.89
CA GLY A 205 17.05 -2.78 -33.99
C GLY A 205 17.71 -2.36 -35.31
N ALA A 206 17.82 -1.07 -35.58
CA ALA A 206 18.47 -0.50 -36.75
C ALA A 206 20.01 -0.43 -36.64
N GLY A 207 20.60 -0.85 -35.52
CA GLY A 207 22.06 -0.82 -35.32
C GLY A 207 22.62 0.52 -34.85
N LYS A 208 21.77 1.49 -34.50
CA LYS A 208 22.20 2.76 -33.92
C LYS A 208 22.51 2.58 -32.44
N THR A 209 23.65 3.09 -32.00
CA THR A 209 24.11 3.00 -30.61
C THR A 209 23.70 4.27 -29.86
N TYR A 210 23.22 4.11 -28.65
CA TYR A 210 22.92 5.18 -27.71
C TYR A 210 23.64 4.97 -26.39
N VAL A 211 24.10 6.06 -25.79
CA VAL A 211 24.92 6.05 -24.58
C VAL A 211 24.41 7.11 -23.62
N ALA A 212 24.03 6.69 -22.42
CA ALA A 212 23.79 7.57 -21.31
C ALA A 212 25.11 7.91 -20.60
N THR A 213 25.36 9.20 -20.38
CA THR A 213 26.59 9.70 -19.80
C THR A 213 26.33 10.76 -18.72
N ASP A 214 27.37 11.09 -17.96
CA ASP A 214 27.32 12.16 -16.96
C ASP A 214 27.05 13.56 -17.55
N SER A 215 27.21 13.74 -18.83
CA SER A 215 27.07 15.04 -19.50
C SER A 215 25.91 15.11 -20.49
N ALA A 216 25.50 13.98 -21.09
CA ALA A 216 24.45 13.95 -22.10
C ALA A 216 23.94 12.55 -22.40
N LEU A 217 22.81 12.46 -23.11
CA LEU A 217 22.46 11.29 -23.90
C LEU A 217 23.06 11.46 -25.31
N LEU A 218 23.87 10.53 -25.73
CA LEU A 218 24.57 10.56 -27.00
C LEU A 218 24.11 9.44 -27.93
N SER A 219 24.10 9.72 -29.24
CA SER A 219 23.90 8.71 -30.28
C SER A 219 25.09 8.63 -31.21
N PHE A 220 25.38 7.41 -31.68
CA PHE A 220 26.44 7.13 -32.62
C PHE A 220 25.87 6.43 -33.86
N SER A 221 26.05 7.01 -35.02
CA SER A 221 25.56 6.45 -36.27
C SER A 221 26.67 5.77 -37.07
N SER A 222 27.84 6.41 -37.19
CA SER A 222 28.98 5.88 -37.95
C SER A 222 30.31 6.52 -37.51
N LEU A 223 31.43 5.90 -37.86
CA LEU A 223 32.76 6.50 -37.62
C LEU A 223 32.98 7.84 -38.33
N LYS A 224 32.20 8.14 -39.36
CA LYS A 224 32.31 9.39 -40.13
C LYS A 224 31.53 10.52 -39.47
N GLU A 225 30.36 10.19 -38.91
CA GLU A 225 29.46 11.17 -38.31
C GLU A 225 29.77 11.41 -36.83
N GLY A 226 30.37 10.41 -36.17
CA GLY A 226 30.73 10.49 -34.75
C GLY A 226 29.53 10.47 -33.79
N TRP A 227 29.73 11.09 -32.63
CA TRP A 227 28.73 11.21 -31.58
C TRP A 227 27.91 12.49 -31.72
N SER A 228 26.60 12.39 -31.52
CA SER A 228 25.67 13.51 -31.53
C SER A 228 24.76 13.48 -30.29
N PRO A 229 24.52 14.63 -29.64
CA PRO A 229 23.59 14.70 -28.51
C PRO A 229 22.17 14.42 -28.98
N VAL A 230 21.43 13.69 -28.14
CA VAL A 230 20.00 13.48 -28.29
C VAL A 230 19.30 14.52 -27.43
N LEU A 231 18.42 15.31 -28.04
CA LEU A 231 17.67 16.36 -27.37
C LEU A 231 16.17 16.05 -27.46
N PRO A 232 15.57 15.39 -26.45
CA PRO A 232 14.14 15.16 -26.42
C PRO A 232 13.35 16.47 -26.47
N ARG A 233 12.22 16.48 -27.17
CA ARG A 233 11.39 17.68 -27.34
C ARG A 233 9.96 17.42 -26.93
N ASN A 234 9.40 18.40 -26.23
CA ASN A 234 7.97 18.50 -25.97
C ASN A 234 7.48 19.84 -26.54
N GLY A 235 6.80 19.80 -27.67
CA GLY A 235 6.42 20.99 -28.43
C GLY A 235 7.66 21.81 -28.84
N GLN A 236 7.70 23.07 -28.44
CA GLN A 236 8.81 23.98 -28.77
C GLN A 236 9.99 23.87 -27.77
N TYR A 237 9.83 23.16 -26.65
CA TYR A 237 10.87 23.03 -25.63
C TYR A 237 11.72 21.77 -25.82
N SER A 238 13.03 21.89 -25.63
CA SER A 238 13.95 20.77 -25.64
C SER A 238 14.47 20.51 -24.23
N TRP A 239 14.53 19.22 -23.86
CA TRP A 239 15.21 18.81 -22.65
C TRP A 239 16.72 18.75 -22.90
N GLY A 240 17.48 19.55 -22.19
CA GLY A 240 18.93 19.45 -22.14
C GLY A 240 19.29 18.39 -21.11
N LEU A 241 19.45 17.16 -21.56
CA LEU A 241 19.78 16.04 -20.68
C LEU A 241 21.21 16.17 -20.16
N HIS A 242 21.35 16.78 -18.99
CA HIS A 242 22.58 16.70 -18.21
C HIS A 242 22.46 15.50 -17.26
N ASP A 243 23.52 14.69 -17.18
CA ASP A 243 23.54 13.51 -16.33
C ASP A 243 22.49 12.45 -16.72
N ALA A 244 22.56 11.98 -17.98
CA ALA A 244 21.70 10.87 -18.42
C ALA A 244 22.08 9.60 -17.63
N ARG A 245 21.10 9.03 -16.92
CA ARG A 245 21.32 7.93 -15.97
C ARG A 245 21.05 6.55 -16.56
N GLY A 246 20.26 6.49 -17.62
CA GLY A 246 19.90 5.24 -18.27
C GLY A 246 19.49 5.44 -19.70
N VAL A 247 19.68 4.40 -20.52
CA VAL A 247 19.19 4.30 -21.89
C VAL A 247 18.98 2.85 -22.28
N THR A 248 17.80 2.52 -22.81
CA THR A 248 17.50 1.15 -23.27
C THR A 248 16.46 1.17 -24.37
N VAL A 249 16.17 0.01 -24.95
CA VAL A 249 15.09 -0.19 -25.93
C VAL A 249 14.12 -1.21 -25.37
N ASP A 250 12.84 -0.88 -25.35
CA ASP A 250 11.81 -1.79 -24.86
C ASP A 250 11.44 -2.89 -25.86
N ALA A 251 10.49 -3.74 -25.48
CA ALA A 251 9.99 -4.86 -26.30
C ALA A 251 9.34 -4.40 -27.63
N PHE A 252 8.86 -3.16 -27.70
CA PHE A 252 8.29 -2.58 -28.93
C PHE A 252 9.32 -1.87 -29.81
N GLY A 253 10.57 -1.77 -29.36
CA GLY A 253 11.63 -1.09 -30.07
C GLY A 253 11.71 0.42 -29.82
N ARG A 254 10.94 0.93 -28.85
CA ARG A 254 10.98 2.35 -28.44
C ARG A 254 12.26 2.63 -27.66
N LEU A 255 12.91 3.76 -27.96
CA LEU A 255 14.07 4.22 -27.24
C LEU A 255 13.66 4.94 -25.97
N TRP A 256 14.09 4.43 -24.83
CA TRP A 256 13.87 5.03 -23.51
C TRP A 256 15.14 5.66 -22.96
N PHE A 257 14.97 6.71 -22.17
CA PHE A 257 16.05 7.32 -21.37
C PHE A 257 15.57 7.70 -19.97
N ALA A 258 16.52 7.79 -19.03
CA ALA A 258 16.30 8.29 -17.68
C ALA A 258 17.34 9.37 -17.32
N SER A 259 16.91 10.41 -16.61
CA SER A 259 17.76 11.53 -16.17
C SER A 259 17.18 12.15 -14.89
N PRO A 260 17.92 12.99 -14.16
CA PRO A 260 17.37 13.73 -13.03
C PRO A 260 16.18 14.65 -13.37
N GLN A 261 16.01 15.04 -14.65
CA GLN A 261 14.84 15.79 -15.08
C GLN A 261 13.56 14.92 -15.13
N GLY A 262 13.72 13.64 -15.41
CA GLY A 262 12.65 12.67 -15.58
C GLY A 262 13.02 11.57 -16.58
N VAL A 263 11.99 10.91 -17.06
CA VAL A 263 12.05 9.77 -17.98
C VAL A 263 11.35 10.10 -19.28
N GLY A 264 11.77 9.50 -20.38
CA GLY A 264 11.04 9.63 -21.62
C GLY A 264 11.33 8.51 -22.61
N TYR A 265 10.40 8.31 -23.54
CA TYR A 265 10.60 7.43 -24.68
C TYR A 265 10.22 8.10 -26.01
N TYR A 266 10.74 7.54 -27.07
CA TYR A 266 10.46 7.98 -28.43
C TYR A 266 9.57 6.97 -29.15
N ASP A 267 8.38 7.45 -29.58
CA ASP A 267 7.41 6.72 -30.40
C ASP A 267 6.69 7.76 -31.28
N GLU A 268 7.06 7.85 -32.57
CA GLU A 268 6.63 8.94 -33.51
C GLU A 268 6.87 10.37 -32.97
N GLY A 269 7.14 10.53 -31.70
CA GLY A 269 7.46 11.72 -30.94
C GLY A 269 8.02 11.37 -29.58
N TRP A 270 8.43 12.38 -28.81
CA TRP A 270 8.88 12.19 -27.43
C TRP A 270 7.71 12.21 -26.45
N HIS A 271 7.63 11.20 -25.62
CA HIS A 271 6.78 11.14 -24.44
C HIS A 271 7.64 11.34 -23.21
N LEU A 272 7.37 12.37 -22.41
CA LEU A 272 8.23 12.81 -21.31
C LEU A 272 7.43 12.80 -20.01
N PHE A 273 8.01 12.23 -18.96
CA PHE A 273 7.38 12.03 -17.65
C PHE A 273 8.21 12.67 -16.53
N THR A 274 7.53 13.34 -15.65
CA THR A 274 8.06 13.98 -14.45
C THR A 274 7.26 13.58 -13.22
N GLY A 275 7.56 14.14 -12.05
CA GLY A 275 6.72 13.94 -10.87
C GLY A 275 5.27 14.43 -11.04
N HIS A 276 5.00 15.35 -11.97
CA HIS A 276 3.62 15.74 -12.29
C HIS A 276 2.83 14.65 -13.01
N ASP A 277 3.52 13.77 -13.70
CA ASP A 277 2.97 12.65 -14.45
C ASP A 277 2.99 11.35 -13.61
N GLY A 278 3.23 11.46 -12.30
CA GLY A 278 3.22 10.35 -11.35
C GLY A 278 4.56 9.64 -11.17
N LEU A 279 5.64 10.06 -11.84
CA LEU A 279 6.98 9.48 -11.64
C LEU A 279 7.42 9.68 -10.17
N PRO A 280 7.61 8.60 -9.37
CA PRO A 280 7.79 8.75 -7.93
C PRO A 280 9.20 9.22 -7.54
N TYR A 281 10.25 8.80 -8.27
CA TYR A 281 11.63 9.14 -7.92
C TYR A 281 12.54 9.13 -9.15
N ASN A 282 13.59 9.94 -9.16
CA ASN A 282 14.41 10.20 -10.34
C ASN A 282 15.95 10.11 -10.14
N ASP A 283 16.44 9.64 -9.00
CA ASP A 283 17.86 9.36 -8.82
C ASP A 283 18.21 7.94 -9.29
N PHE A 284 18.10 7.76 -10.60
CA PHE A 284 18.25 6.48 -11.26
C PHE A 284 19.69 5.95 -11.23
N THR A 285 19.81 4.64 -11.20
CA THR A 285 21.08 3.90 -11.35
C THR A 285 21.14 3.19 -12.68
N MET A 286 20.00 2.67 -13.17
CA MET A 286 19.92 1.97 -14.45
C MET A 286 18.45 1.80 -14.88
N MET A 287 18.23 1.26 -16.10
CA MET A 287 16.90 0.88 -16.61
C MET A 287 16.98 -0.52 -17.22
N ALA A 288 15.87 -1.27 -17.09
CA ALA A 288 15.68 -2.56 -17.74
C ALA A 288 14.28 -2.64 -18.37
N PRO A 289 14.16 -3.12 -19.62
CA PRO A 289 12.85 -3.34 -20.23
C PRO A 289 12.20 -4.60 -19.64
N GLY A 290 10.88 -4.55 -19.44
CA GLY A 290 10.07 -5.72 -19.26
C GLY A 290 9.66 -6.36 -20.60
N ASN A 291 8.76 -7.33 -20.54
CA ASN A 291 8.40 -8.13 -21.71
C ASN A 291 7.22 -7.58 -22.50
N THR A 292 6.38 -6.77 -21.86
CA THR A 292 5.10 -6.27 -22.41
C THR A 292 5.12 -4.79 -22.76
N GLY A 293 6.34 -4.17 -22.78
CA GLY A 293 6.51 -2.74 -22.97
C GLY A 293 6.55 -1.94 -21.68
N ASP A 294 6.46 -2.63 -20.56
CA ASP A 294 6.71 -2.15 -19.22
C ASP A 294 8.20 -1.85 -19.01
N MET A 295 8.52 -1.03 -18.02
CA MET A 295 9.88 -0.59 -17.75
C MET A 295 10.19 -0.57 -16.27
N TRP A 296 11.34 -1.12 -15.91
CA TRP A 296 11.90 -1.04 -14.57
C TRP A 296 13.08 -0.06 -14.51
N PHE A 297 13.12 0.71 -13.43
CA PHE A 297 14.18 1.69 -13.17
C PHE A 297 14.78 1.41 -11.79
N GLY A 298 16.05 1.06 -11.76
CA GLY A 298 16.82 1.03 -10.52
C GLY A 298 17.07 2.44 -10.02
N THR A 299 17.00 2.63 -8.72
CA THR A 299 17.30 3.91 -8.07
C THR A 299 18.16 3.71 -6.83
N ARG A 300 18.62 4.81 -6.23
CA ARG A 300 19.34 4.75 -4.95
C ARG A 300 18.43 4.58 -3.74
N LYS A 301 17.10 4.61 -3.94
CA LYS A 301 16.10 4.49 -2.87
C LYS A 301 14.93 3.59 -3.26
N GLY A 302 15.20 2.52 -3.98
CA GLY A 302 14.20 1.57 -4.42
C GLY A 302 14.21 1.34 -5.91
N ALA A 303 13.17 0.71 -6.43
CA ALA A 303 12.90 0.52 -7.83
C ALA A 303 11.59 1.19 -8.23
N VAL A 304 11.56 1.76 -9.42
CA VAL A 304 10.35 2.31 -10.04
C VAL A 304 9.94 1.39 -11.18
N HIS A 305 8.67 1.08 -11.26
CA HIS A 305 8.06 0.34 -12.34
C HIS A 305 7.06 1.22 -13.10
N PHE A 306 7.06 1.11 -14.42
CA PHE A 306 6.04 1.69 -15.29
C PHE A 306 5.39 0.56 -16.08
N ASP A 307 4.12 0.28 -15.80
CA ASP A 307 3.38 -0.84 -16.40
C ASP A 307 2.90 -0.56 -17.85
N GLY A 308 3.13 0.65 -18.34
CA GLY A 308 2.66 1.19 -19.62
C GLY A 308 1.67 2.34 -19.44
N GLU A 309 1.09 2.48 -18.27
CA GLU A 309 0.10 3.49 -17.92
C GLU A 309 0.39 4.15 -16.57
N ASN A 310 0.69 3.34 -15.54
CA ASN A 310 0.86 3.77 -14.17
C ASN A 310 2.31 3.63 -13.70
N TRP A 311 2.66 4.45 -12.71
CA TRP A 311 3.95 4.41 -12.02
C TRP A 311 3.77 3.74 -10.66
N GLU A 312 4.67 2.82 -10.35
CA GLU A 312 4.73 2.10 -9.09
C GLU A 312 6.09 2.24 -8.44
N TYR A 313 6.13 2.25 -7.10
CA TYR A 313 7.36 2.43 -6.35
C TYR A 313 7.59 1.31 -5.34
N ARG A 314 8.63 0.55 -5.52
CA ARG A 314 9.00 -0.58 -4.69
C ARG A 314 10.23 -0.25 -3.86
N GLN A 315 10.04 -0.13 -2.53
CA GLN A 315 11.09 0.21 -1.58
C GLN A 315 10.88 -0.49 -0.23
N GLY A 316 11.94 -0.49 0.59
CA GLY A 316 11.93 -1.10 1.91
C GLY A 316 11.96 -2.62 1.89
N LYS A 317 11.99 -3.21 3.08
CA LYS A 317 12.17 -4.66 3.26
C LYS A 317 10.98 -5.52 2.82
N ARG A 318 9.84 -4.91 2.50
CA ARG A 318 8.76 -5.63 1.83
C ARG A 318 9.13 -6.02 0.41
N TRP A 319 9.88 -5.17 -0.30
CA TRP A 319 10.09 -5.28 -1.73
C TRP A 319 11.54 -5.59 -2.14
N LEU A 320 12.52 -5.10 -1.38
CA LEU A 320 13.93 -5.19 -1.77
C LEU A 320 14.82 -5.56 -0.57
N PRO A 321 15.89 -6.34 -0.80
CA PRO A 321 16.87 -6.65 0.23
C PRO A 321 17.69 -5.40 0.63
N ASP A 322 17.81 -4.42 -0.27
CA ASP A 322 18.42 -3.11 -0.07
C ASP A 322 17.83 -2.13 -1.09
N ASP A 323 17.58 -0.88 -0.68
CA ASP A 323 16.96 0.13 -1.53
C ASP A 323 17.91 0.70 -2.60
N HIS A 324 19.23 0.52 -2.45
CA HIS A 324 20.16 0.88 -3.51
C HIS A 324 20.22 -0.24 -4.55
N VAL A 325 19.37 -0.12 -5.57
CA VAL A 325 19.36 -1.05 -6.70
C VAL A 325 20.51 -0.75 -7.64
N ARG A 326 21.36 -1.75 -7.87
CA ARG A 326 22.54 -1.63 -8.74
C ARG A 326 22.28 -2.07 -10.17
N SER A 327 21.54 -3.17 -10.31
CA SER A 327 21.18 -3.73 -11.61
C SER A 327 19.85 -4.45 -11.54
N ILE A 328 19.15 -4.52 -12.67
CA ILE A 328 17.85 -5.17 -12.84
C ILE A 328 17.90 -6.01 -14.11
N THR A 329 17.29 -7.17 -14.07
CA THR A 329 16.95 -7.95 -15.25
C THR A 329 15.53 -8.51 -15.11
N VAL A 330 14.82 -8.64 -16.24
CA VAL A 330 13.49 -9.23 -16.27
C VAL A 330 13.56 -10.54 -17.05
N THR A 331 13.07 -11.62 -16.45
CA THR A 331 13.04 -12.94 -17.08
C THR A 331 11.83 -13.08 -18.03
N PRO A 332 11.85 -14.04 -18.96
CA PRO A 332 10.75 -14.21 -19.95
C PRO A 332 9.37 -14.44 -19.35
N ASN A 333 9.28 -14.93 -18.10
CA ASN A 333 8.02 -15.07 -17.36
C ASN A 333 7.55 -13.76 -16.67
N GLY A 334 8.31 -12.66 -16.80
CA GLY A 334 7.95 -11.35 -16.25
C GLY A 334 8.51 -11.08 -14.85
N ASP A 335 9.24 -12.02 -14.23
CA ASP A 335 9.83 -11.79 -12.91
C ASP A 335 10.98 -10.77 -13.00
N ALA A 336 10.94 -9.77 -12.12
CA ALA A 336 11.98 -8.74 -12.04
C ALA A 336 13.00 -9.07 -10.95
N TRP A 337 14.27 -9.13 -11.32
CA TRP A 337 15.40 -9.49 -10.47
C TRP A 337 16.28 -8.29 -10.18
N PHE A 338 16.66 -8.09 -8.93
CA PHE A 338 17.38 -6.90 -8.45
C PHE A 338 18.69 -7.27 -7.79
N ALA A 339 19.78 -6.73 -8.31
CA ALA A 339 21.10 -6.80 -7.69
C ALA A 339 21.29 -5.67 -6.68
N THR A 340 21.68 -6.01 -5.46
CA THR A 340 21.94 -5.04 -4.40
C THR A 340 23.21 -5.36 -3.63
N ALA A 341 23.65 -4.48 -2.74
CA ALA A 341 24.76 -4.74 -1.83
C ALA A 341 24.41 -5.75 -0.71
N ASN A 342 23.11 -6.11 -0.56
CA ASN A 342 22.62 -6.96 0.51
C ASN A 342 21.86 -8.20 -0.01
N GLY A 343 22.23 -8.70 -1.15
CA GLY A 343 21.65 -9.88 -1.80
C GLY A 343 20.93 -9.58 -3.10
N VAL A 344 20.26 -10.62 -3.61
CA VAL A 344 19.36 -10.56 -4.76
C VAL A 344 17.93 -10.49 -4.26
N GLY A 345 17.14 -9.57 -4.81
CA GLY A 345 15.69 -9.53 -4.67
C GLY A 345 15.02 -10.02 -5.95
N ILE A 346 13.85 -10.64 -5.82
CA ILE A 346 12.98 -10.95 -6.95
C ILE A 346 11.57 -10.50 -6.62
N ILE A 347 10.92 -9.80 -7.55
CA ILE A 347 9.49 -9.53 -7.53
C ILE A 347 8.85 -10.43 -8.57
N GLN A 348 7.98 -11.33 -8.11
CA GLN A 348 7.28 -12.31 -8.91
C GLN A 348 5.79 -12.00 -8.93
N HIS A 349 5.12 -12.40 -9.99
CA HIS A 349 3.68 -12.27 -10.13
C HIS A 349 3.00 -13.61 -9.93
N ARG A 350 2.08 -13.66 -8.97
CA ARG A 350 1.25 -14.82 -8.69
C ARG A 350 -0.20 -14.56 -9.10
N PRO A 351 -0.78 -15.38 -9.97
CA PRO A 351 -2.19 -15.23 -10.29
C PRO A 351 -3.05 -15.56 -9.06
N LEU A 352 -3.94 -14.67 -8.68
CA LEU A 352 -4.91 -14.81 -7.59
C LEU A 352 -6.26 -14.21 -7.98
N SER A 353 -7.33 -14.75 -7.43
CA SER A 353 -8.61 -14.07 -7.30
C SER A 353 -8.71 -13.33 -5.94
N LEU A 354 -9.68 -12.43 -5.79
CA LEU A 354 -9.95 -11.81 -4.48
C LEU A 354 -10.37 -12.84 -3.43
N ALA A 355 -11.10 -13.89 -3.84
CA ALA A 355 -11.48 -14.99 -2.96
C ALA A 355 -10.27 -15.79 -2.44
N GLU A 356 -9.31 -16.14 -3.32
CA GLU A 356 -8.07 -16.80 -2.90
C GLU A 356 -7.22 -15.92 -1.98
N LYS A 357 -7.22 -14.62 -2.24
CA LYS A 357 -6.55 -13.63 -1.37
C LYS A 357 -7.24 -13.52 -0.01
N ALA A 358 -8.57 -13.53 0.03
CA ALA A 358 -9.32 -13.58 1.28
C ALA A 358 -8.98 -14.84 2.08
N GLN A 359 -8.97 -16.00 1.44
CA GLN A 359 -8.58 -17.26 2.09
C GLN A 359 -7.14 -17.21 2.65
N TRP A 360 -6.21 -16.58 1.92
CA TRP A 360 -4.84 -16.36 2.43
C TRP A 360 -4.84 -15.60 3.76
N TYR A 361 -5.61 -14.50 3.86
CA TYR A 361 -5.68 -13.73 5.09
C TYR A 361 -6.40 -14.47 6.23
N GLU A 362 -7.45 -15.23 5.89
CA GLU A 362 -8.14 -16.07 6.87
C GLU A 362 -7.22 -17.14 7.47
N ASP A 363 -6.43 -17.80 6.64
CA ASP A 363 -5.45 -18.79 7.09
C ASP A 363 -4.37 -18.17 8.00
N GLU A 364 -3.95 -16.93 7.70
CA GLU A 364 -3.03 -16.16 8.56
C GLU A 364 -3.68 -15.82 9.90
N ILE A 365 -4.94 -15.36 9.89
CA ILE A 365 -5.68 -15.02 11.11
C ILE A 365 -5.85 -16.25 11.99
N ASP A 366 -6.29 -17.37 11.43
CA ASP A 366 -6.48 -18.61 12.17
C ASP A 366 -5.16 -19.12 12.79
N ARG A 367 -4.03 -18.89 12.14
CA ARG A 367 -2.74 -19.39 12.57
C ARG A 367 -2.02 -18.49 13.59
N TYR A 368 -2.15 -17.17 13.47
CA TYR A 368 -1.31 -16.23 14.22
C TYR A 368 -2.08 -15.24 15.09
N HIS A 369 -3.29 -14.81 14.68
CA HIS A 369 -3.92 -13.61 15.21
C HIS A 369 -4.97 -13.85 16.30
N ARG A 370 -5.40 -15.11 16.53
CA ARG A 370 -6.44 -15.42 17.51
C ARG A 370 -5.86 -15.48 18.93
N ARG A 371 -6.24 -14.51 19.75
CA ARG A 371 -5.78 -14.39 21.12
C ARG A 371 -6.83 -14.90 22.11
N THR A 372 -6.39 -15.59 23.14
CA THR A 372 -7.20 -16.21 24.21
C THR A 372 -8.15 -17.31 23.70
N PRO A 373 -8.78 -18.10 24.59
CA PRO A 373 -9.83 -19.03 24.19
C PRO A 373 -11.09 -18.38 23.58
N TYR A 374 -11.23 -17.06 23.71
CA TYR A 374 -12.32 -16.28 23.09
C TYR A 374 -12.00 -15.85 21.65
N GLU A 375 -10.76 -16.06 21.21
CA GLU A 375 -10.34 -15.82 19.83
C GLU A 375 -10.42 -14.35 19.38
N PHE A 376 -10.05 -13.39 20.25
CA PHE A 376 -9.89 -12.00 19.83
C PHE A 376 -8.89 -11.90 18.68
N VAL A 377 -9.25 -11.18 17.62
CA VAL A 377 -8.42 -11.03 16.41
C VAL A 377 -7.66 -9.71 16.48
N LEU A 378 -6.33 -9.81 16.62
CA LEU A 378 -5.45 -8.66 16.83
C LEU A 378 -4.17 -8.80 16.01
N GLU A 379 -3.35 -7.75 15.97
CA GLU A 379 -1.98 -7.83 15.46
C GLU A 379 -1.09 -8.71 16.36
N VAL A 380 0.01 -9.19 15.79
CA VAL A 380 0.93 -10.13 16.47
C VAL A 380 2.35 -9.60 16.43
N HIS A 381 3.08 -9.77 17.53
CA HIS A 381 4.47 -9.34 17.64
C HIS A 381 5.42 -10.53 17.45
N MET A 382 6.35 -10.39 16.51
CA MET A 382 7.37 -11.38 16.19
C MET A 382 8.64 -11.15 16.99
N GLU A 383 9.33 -12.22 17.36
CA GLU A 383 10.64 -12.11 18.02
C GLU A 383 11.73 -11.61 17.06
N GLU A 384 11.64 -12.01 15.79
CA GLU A 384 12.57 -11.60 14.73
C GLU A 384 11.82 -10.91 13.58
N PRO A 385 12.38 -9.82 12.99
CA PRO A 385 11.78 -9.13 11.87
C PRO A 385 11.52 -10.05 10.67
N GLY A 386 10.32 -9.96 10.09
CA GLY A 386 9.96 -10.65 8.84
C GLY A 386 9.90 -12.17 8.94
N THR A 387 9.91 -12.74 10.14
CA THR A 387 9.76 -14.20 10.30
C THR A 387 8.52 -14.53 11.14
N LYS A 388 7.84 -15.61 10.79
CA LYS A 388 6.66 -16.12 11.49
C LYS A 388 6.99 -17.32 12.38
N ARG A 389 8.26 -17.49 12.77
CA ARG A 389 8.72 -18.65 13.55
C ARG A 389 8.33 -18.58 15.01
N ASN A 390 8.56 -17.44 15.64
CA ASN A 390 8.25 -17.20 17.04
C ASN A 390 7.49 -15.90 17.19
N TRP A 391 6.34 -15.93 17.83
CA TRP A 391 5.49 -14.76 18.03
C TRP A 391 4.89 -14.71 19.42
N LYS A 392 4.48 -13.52 19.81
CA LYS A 392 3.72 -13.25 21.04
C LYS A 392 2.50 -12.42 20.70
N GLN A 393 1.38 -12.83 21.24
CA GLN A 393 0.16 -12.06 21.18
C GLN A 393 0.10 -11.12 22.37
N HIS A 394 -0.28 -9.88 22.13
CA HIS A 394 -0.49 -8.87 23.14
C HIS A 394 -1.95 -8.41 23.11
N ASP A 395 -2.41 -7.86 24.23
CA ASP A 395 -3.62 -7.08 24.24
C ASP A 395 -3.41 -5.80 23.43
N SER A 396 -4.47 -5.31 22.82
CA SER A 396 -4.52 -3.94 22.33
C SER A 396 -5.27 -3.04 23.33
N ASP A 397 -5.35 -1.78 23.06
CA ASP A 397 -6.20 -0.90 23.87
C ASP A 397 -7.69 -1.13 23.60
N ASN A 398 -8.06 -1.74 22.45
CA ASN A 398 -9.44 -1.93 22.00
C ASN A 398 -9.62 -3.31 21.35
N ASP A 399 -9.55 -4.39 22.15
CA ASP A 399 -9.68 -5.76 21.63
C ASP A 399 -11.04 -6.03 21.00
N GLY A 400 -12.11 -5.48 21.58
CA GLY A 400 -13.47 -5.63 21.06
C GLY A 400 -13.64 -4.90 19.73
N LEU A 401 -13.10 -3.68 19.59
CA LEU A 401 -13.16 -2.93 18.32
C LEU A 401 -12.55 -3.72 17.16
N TRP A 402 -11.30 -4.16 17.29
CA TRP A 402 -10.62 -4.88 16.20
C TRP A 402 -11.29 -6.22 15.89
N THR A 403 -11.74 -6.92 16.93
CA THR A 403 -12.47 -8.17 16.76
C THR A 403 -13.85 -7.94 16.15
N SER A 404 -14.52 -6.82 16.43
CA SER A 404 -15.82 -6.48 15.83
C SER A 404 -15.71 -6.24 14.33
N MET A 405 -14.65 -5.56 13.87
CA MET A 405 -14.43 -5.31 12.45
C MET A 405 -14.19 -6.63 11.69
N TYR A 406 -13.41 -7.54 12.28
CA TYR A 406 -13.25 -8.89 11.74
C TYR A 406 -14.58 -9.64 11.72
N GLY A 407 -15.30 -9.65 12.85
CA GLY A 407 -16.59 -10.31 12.97
C GLY A 407 -17.65 -9.78 12.02
N ALA A 408 -17.66 -8.47 11.74
CA ALA A 408 -18.52 -7.84 10.74
C ALA A 408 -18.21 -8.35 9.33
N GLY A 409 -16.94 -8.46 8.96
CA GLY A 409 -16.51 -9.10 7.71
C GLY A 409 -17.05 -10.52 7.60
N GLU A 410 -16.94 -11.31 8.66
CA GLU A 410 -17.45 -12.69 8.70
C GLU A 410 -19.00 -12.78 8.63
N CYS A 411 -19.71 -11.78 9.17
CA CYS A 411 -21.17 -11.68 8.99
C CYS A 411 -21.51 -11.46 7.51
N PHE A 412 -20.83 -10.55 6.84
CA PHE A 412 -21.00 -10.30 5.41
C PHE A 412 -20.60 -11.52 4.57
N ALA A 413 -19.50 -12.20 4.88
CA ALA A 413 -19.07 -13.41 4.20
C ALA A 413 -20.12 -14.51 4.27
N TYR A 414 -20.67 -14.76 5.45
CA TYR A 414 -21.75 -15.74 5.61
C TYR A 414 -23.01 -15.35 4.84
N ALA A 415 -23.39 -14.09 4.89
CA ALA A 415 -24.60 -13.60 4.22
C ALA A 415 -24.47 -13.62 2.67
N ALA A 416 -23.26 -13.34 2.14
CA ALA A 416 -23.01 -13.35 0.72
C ALA A 416 -22.89 -14.77 0.13
N ASN A 417 -22.16 -15.67 0.81
CA ASN A 417 -21.73 -16.94 0.24
C ASN A 417 -22.32 -18.17 0.94
N GLY A 418 -22.98 -17.99 2.09
CA GLY A 418 -23.47 -19.12 2.90
C GLY A 418 -22.35 -19.90 3.63
N ASP A 419 -21.15 -19.32 3.75
CA ASP A 419 -20.00 -19.99 4.34
C ASP A 419 -20.21 -20.28 5.83
N LEU A 420 -20.29 -21.55 6.18
CA LEU A 420 -20.45 -22.02 7.55
C LEU A 420 -19.23 -21.78 8.43
N GLN A 421 -18.05 -21.61 7.84
CA GLN A 421 -16.84 -21.23 8.57
C GLN A 421 -16.95 -19.75 9.00
N ALA A 422 -17.32 -18.88 8.09
CA ALA A 422 -17.58 -17.47 8.37
C ALA A 422 -18.65 -17.32 9.47
N LYS A 423 -19.75 -18.08 9.39
CA LYS A 423 -20.76 -18.12 10.45
C LYS A 423 -20.19 -18.45 11.82
N ARG A 424 -19.32 -19.48 11.91
CA ARG A 424 -18.67 -19.87 13.17
C ARG A 424 -17.76 -18.77 13.71
N ARG A 425 -16.98 -18.12 12.82
CA ARG A 425 -16.06 -17.01 13.16
C ARG A 425 -16.82 -15.78 13.63
N ALA A 426 -17.90 -15.40 12.95
CA ALA A 426 -18.81 -14.32 13.38
C ALA A 426 -19.40 -14.58 14.78
N LYS A 427 -19.85 -15.81 15.04
CA LYS A 427 -20.34 -16.21 16.36
C LYS A 427 -19.25 -16.09 17.43
N LYS A 428 -18.03 -16.51 17.15
CA LYS A 428 -16.89 -16.35 18.06
C LYS A 428 -16.58 -14.90 18.36
N ALA A 429 -16.61 -14.04 17.35
CA ALA A 429 -16.42 -12.60 17.54
C ALA A 429 -17.51 -12.01 18.44
N PHE A 430 -18.77 -12.32 18.20
CA PHE A 430 -19.86 -11.91 19.09
C PHE A 430 -19.68 -12.43 20.52
N ASP A 431 -19.33 -13.70 20.69
CA ASP A 431 -19.10 -14.31 22.03
C ASP A 431 -17.90 -13.65 22.75
N ALA A 432 -16.86 -13.24 22.02
CA ALA A 432 -15.73 -12.50 22.56
C ALA A 432 -16.15 -11.10 23.07
N LEU A 433 -16.91 -10.36 22.29
CA LEU A 433 -17.43 -9.05 22.70
C LEU A 433 -18.36 -9.14 23.89
N LYS A 434 -19.27 -10.14 23.88
CA LYS A 434 -20.15 -10.41 25.01
C LYS A 434 -19.36 -10.72 26.29
N PHE A 435 -18.27 -11.48 26.17
CA PHE A 435 -17.40 -11.78 27.29
C PHE A 435 -16.76 -10.51 27.88
N LEU A 436 -16.42 -9.49 27.09
CA LEU A 436 -15.93 -8.21 27.62
C LEU A 436 -16.92 -7.51 28.53
N GLY A 437 -18.21 -7.71 28.33
CA GLY A 437 -19.26 -7.28 29.28
C GLY A 437 -19.34 -8.19 30.50
N ASP A 438 -19.44 -9.50 30.30
CA ASP A 438 -19.67 -10.47 31.39
C ASP A 438 -18.51 -10.52 32.40
N VAL A 439 -17.24 -10.37 31.92
CA VAL A 439 -16.03 -10.47 32.75
C VAL A 439 -15.92 -9.37 33.81
N THR A 440 -16.61 -8.27 33.62
CA THR A 440 -16.58 -7.11 34.54
C THR A 440 -17.44 -7.30 35.78
N GLN A 441 -18.37 -8.28 35.76
CA GLN A 441 -19.42 -8.42 36.76
C GLN A 441 -19.08 -9.42 37.88
N GLY A 442 -19.71 -9.21 39.04
CA GLY A 442 -19.67 -10.16 40.18
C GLY A 442 -18.39 -10.12 41.01
N ASN A 443 -17.51 -9.13 40.84
CA ASN A 443 -16.31 -8.94 41.63
C ASN A 443 -16.35 -7.67 42.49
N GLN A 444 -15.33 -7.44 43.31
CA GLN A 444 -15.22 -6.28 44.21
C GLN A 444 -15.23 -4.91 43.48
N HIS A 445 -14.75 -4.87 42.27
CA HIS A 445 -14.62 -3.68 41.45
C HIS A 445 -15.57 -3.74 40.25
N SER A 446 -16.75 -4.37 40.41
CA SER A 446 -17.72 -4.40 39.30
C SER A 446 -18.27 -3.00 39.04
N PRO A 447 -18.17 -2.51 37.80
CA PRO A 447 -18.90 -1.33 37.38
C PRO A 447 -20.42 -1.62 37.37
N PRO A 448 -21.27 -0.61 37.20
CA PRO A 448 -22.68 -0.83 36.98
C PRO A 448 -22.92 -1.80 35.81
N GLN A 449 -23.99 -2.56 35.89
CA GLN A 449 -24.35 -3.56 34.88
C GLN A 449 -24.45 -2.92 33.46
N GLY A 450 -23.90 -3.57 32.47
CA GLY A 450 -23.86 -3.08 31.08
C GLY A 450 -22.51 -2.48 30.65
N PHE A 451 -21.59 -2.27 31.60
CA PHE A 451 -20.24 -1.87 31.27
C PHE A 451 -19.49 -2.97 30.51
N VAL A 452 -18.69 -2.62 29.52
CA VAL A 452 -17.80 -3.51 28.77
C VAL A 452 -16.34 -3.15 29.01
N ALA A 453 -15.46 -4.13 29.15
CA ALA A 453 -14.03 -3.93 29.31
C ALA A 453 -13.37 -3.61 27.95
N ARG A 454 -12.25 -2.89 27.96
CA ARG A 454 -11.46 -2.64 26.74
C ARG A 454 -10.73 -3.89 26.25
N THR A 455 -10.21 -4.68 27.16
CA THR A 455 -9.42 -5.90 26.87
C THR A 455 -9.31 -6.75 28.12
N VAL A 456 -8.79 -7.96 27.98
CA VAL A 456 -8.53 -8.91 29.07
C VAL A 456 -7.15 -9.51 28.99
N LEU A 457 -6.58 -9.83 30.16
CA LEU A 457 -5.34 -10.59 30.30
C LEU A 457 -5.53 -11.74 31.27
N PRO A 458 -4.91 -12.92 31.04
CA PRO A 458 -4.99 -14.02 31.99
C PRO A 458 -4.20 -13.69 33.25
N THR A 459 -4.75 -14.04 34.42
CA THR A 459 -4.08 -13.86 35.72
C THR A 459 -2.86 -14.78 35.93
N SER A 460 -2.67 -15.75 35.05
CA SER A 460 -1.45 -16.56 35.00
C SER A 460 -0.22 -15.80 34.49
N GLY A 461 -0.45 -14.64 33.83
CA GLY A 461 0.60 -13.73 33.39
C GLY A 461 0.99 -12.69 34.43
N PRO A 462 1.90 -11.77 34.10
CA PRO A 462 2.28 -10.65 34.96
C PRO A 462 1.08 -9.77 35.35
N ASP A 463 1.12 -9.23 36.57
CA ASP A 463 0.11 -8.28 37.01
C ASP A 463 0.26 -6.93 36.28
N PRO A 464 -0.71 -6.52 35.45
CA PRO A 464 -0.65 -5.29 34.67
C PRO A 464 -0.75 -4.02 35.51
N ASN A 465 -1.16 -4.11 36.78
CA ASN A 465 -1.27 -3.00 37.71
C ASN A 465 0.08 -2.54 38.28
N ILE A 466 1.13 -3.39 38.22
CA ILE A 466 2.44 -3.03 38.75
C ILE A 466 2.98 -1.77 38.08
N GLY A 467 3.18 -0.71 38.85
CA GLY A 467 3.66 0.59 38.42
C GLY A 467 2.65 1.39 37.60
N ARG A 468 1.40 0.95 37.49
CA ARG A 468 0.38 1.59 36.63
C ARG A 468 0.01 2.98 37.10
N ILE A 469 -0.22 3.19 38.39
CA ILE A 469 -0.55 4.52 38.93
C ILE A 469 0.50 5.56 38.56
N LYS A 470 1.79 5.19 38.66
CA LYS A 470 2.86 6.11 38.25
C LYS A 470 2.79 6.47 36.76
N ARG A 471 2.52 5.47 35.91
CA ARG A 471 2.35 5.71 34.45
C ARG A 471 1.13 6.60 34.16
N ASP A 472 0.01 6.33 34.84
CA ASP A 472 -1.22 7.12 34.66
C ASP A 472 -1.06 8.57 35.14
N LEU A 473 -0.35 8.80 36.24
CA LEU A 473 0.01 10.14 36.72
C LEU A 473 0.88 10.87 35.68
N HIS A 474 1.90 10.21 35.18
CA HIS A 474 2.78 10.79 34.16
C HIS A 474 1.99 11.16 32.91
N LYS A 475 1.14 10.23 32.39
CA LYS A 475 0.31 10.50 31.22
C LYS A 475 -0.65 11.68 31.44
N LYS A 476 -1.23 11.79 32.65
CA LYS A 476 -2.08 12.93 33.00
C LYS A 476 -1.32 14.26 33.03
N GLU A 477 -0.06 14.25 33.43
CA GLU A 477 0.76 15.45 33.52
C GLU A 477 1.34 15.88 32.16
N THR A 478 1.66 14.91 31.27
CA THR A 478 2.40 15.20 30.04
C THR A 478 1.56 15.18 28.78
N ASP A 479 0.52 14.32 28.71
CA ASP A 479 -0.18 14.03 27.46
C ASP A 479 -1.65 14.48 27.50
N ASP A 480 -2.39 14.07 28.55
CA ASP A 480 -3.84 14.28 28.64
C ASP A 480 -4.24 14.70 30.07
N ALA A 481 -4.45 15.97 30.29
CA ALA A 481 -4.86 16.54 31.58
C ALA A 481 -6.18 15.93 32.14
N MET A 482 -7.02 15.34 31.26
CA MET A 482 -8.25 14.66 31.65
C MET A 482 -8.07 13.16 31.88
N TRP A 483 -6.85 12.62 31.70
CA TRP A 483 -6.55 11.20 31.90
C TRP A 483 -6.95 10.74 33.29
N LYS A 484 -7.64 9.61 33.37
CA LYS A 484 -8.14 9.06 34.63
C LYS A 484 -7.12 8.12 35.26
N ILE A 485 -7.04 8.20 36.59
CA ILE A 485 -6.22 7.31 37.41
C ILE A 485 -7.18 6.34 38.09
N TYR A 486 -6.97 5.05 37.84
CA TYR A 486 -7.75 3.98 38.46
C TYR A 486 -6.88 3.13 39.38
N GLU A 487 -7.47 2.68 40.47
CA GLU A 487 -6.86 1.75 41.40
C GLU A 487 -7.86 0.65 41.84
N PRO A 488 -7.79 -0.54 41.21
CA PRO A 488 -6.91 -0.93 40.09
C PRO A 488 -7.44 -0.47 38.73
N ARG A 489 -6.53 -0.26 37.74
CA ARG A 489 -6.92 -0.08 36.33
C ARG A 489 -7.29 -1.42 35.67
N TRP A 490 -6.80 -2.51 36.23
CA TRP A 490 -7.05 -3.87 35.80
C TRP A 490 -7.60 -4.70 36.97
N PRO A 491 -8.89 -4.58 37.28
CA PRO A 491 -9.53 -5.44 38.24
C PRO A 491 -9.46 -6.92 37.84
N LYS A 492 -9.57 -7.82 38.81
CA LYS A 492 -9.73 -9.25 38.55
C LYS A 492 -11.19 -9.61 38.37
N SER A 493 -11.49 -10.50 37.42
CA SER A 493 -12.80 -11.11 37.25
C SER A 493 -13.25 -11.87 38.50
N ALA A 494 -14.56 -12.15 38.63
CA ALA A 494 -15.12 -12.86 39.73
C ALA A 494 -14.54 -14.29 39.92
N ASP A 495 -14.24 -14.99 38.84
CA ASP A 495 -13.63 -16.30 38.84
C ASP A 495 -12.09 -16.26 39.04
N GLY A 496 -11.51 -15.07 39.15
CA GLY A 496 -10.08 -14.84 39.39
C GLY A 496 -9.16 -15.21 38.22
N LYS A 497 -9.67 -15.57 37.03
CA LYS A 497 -8.87 -16.03 35.88
C LYS A 497 -8.41 -14.92 34.98
N TRP A 498 -9.03 -13.75 35.03
CA TRP A 498 -8.78 -12.64 34.11
C TRP A 498 -8.53 -11.35 34.88
N TYR A 499 -7.61 -10.53 34.35
CA TYR A 499 -7.63 -9.10 34.55
C TYR A 499 -8.43 -8.49 33.40
N TYR A 500 -9.34 -7.54 33.67
CA TYR A 500 -10.02 -6.77 32.65
C TYR A 500 -9.64 -5.29 32.75
N LYS A 501 -9.45 -4.62 31.62
CA LYS A 501 -9.05 -3.21 31.56
C LYS A 501 -10.26 -2.31 31.65
N THR A 502 -10.23 -1.36 32.57
CA THR A 502 -11.22 -0.30 32.74
C THR A 502 -10.97 0.89 31.81
N ASP A 503 -11.72 1.96 31.96
CA ASP A 503 -11.61 3.19 31.17
C ASP A 503 -11.87 2.96 29.67
N THR A 504 -12.97 2.27 29.40
CA THR A 504 -13.39 1.92 28.04
C THR A 504 -13.69 3.17 27.23
N SER A 505 -13.22 3.20 25.99
CA SER A 505 -13.36 4.33 25.07
C SER A 505 -14.63 4.25 24.23
N SER A 506 -14.97 5.35 23.58
CA SER A 506 -16.01 5.41 22.53
C SER A 506 -15.72 4.44 21.39
N ASP A 507 -14.47 4.37 20.93
CA ASP A 507 -14.02 3.48 19.84
C ASP A 507 -14.44 2.03 20.05
N GLU A 508 -14.27 1.55 21.29
CA GLU A 508 -14.67 0.18 21.65
C GLU A 508 -16.16 -0.02 21.44
N LEU A 509 -16.99 0.96 21.85
CA LEU A 509 -18.43 0.89 21.71
C LEU A 509 -18.89 0.98 20.26
N ASP A 510 -18.26 1.83 19.44
CA ASP A 510 -18.59 1.97 18.03
C ASP A 510 -18.46 0.63 17.30
N GLY A 511 -17.35 -0.08 17.53
CA GLY A 511 -17.17 -1.44 17.01
C GLY A 511 -18.19 -2.44 17.54
N HIS A 512 -18.50 -2.40 18.83
CA HIS A 512 -19.47 -3.29 19.43
C HIS A 512 -20.86 -3.16 18.78
N TYR A 513 -21.40 -1.93 18.66
CA TYR A 513 -22.70 -1.72 18.05
C TYR A 513 -22.71 -2.06 16.56
N PHE A 514 -21.62 -1.82 15.83
CA PHE A 514 -21.51 -2.21 14.43
C PHE A 514 -21.65 -3.72 14.25
N LEU A 515 -20.91 -4.53 15.00
CA LEU A 515 -21.01 -5.99 14.93
C LEU A 515 -22.36 -6.51 15.43
N TYR A 516 -22.92 -5.95 16.51
CA TYR A 516 -24.15 -6.48 17.10
C TYR A 516 -25.34 -6.45 16.13
N ALA A 517 -25.47 -5.37 15.36
CA ALA A 517 -26.50 -5.26 14.34
C ALA A 517 -26.32 -6.30 13.23
N LEU A 518 -25.11 -6.38 12.68
CA LEU A 518 -24.80 -7.31 11.60
C LEU A 518 -24.94 -8.78 12.04
N TYR A 519 -24.49 -9.09 13.25
CA TYR A 519 -24.65 -10.45 13.78
C TYR A 519 -26.13 -10.80 13.99
N TYR A 520 -26.94 -9.88 14.54
CA TYR A 520 -28.37 -10.05 14.77
C TYR A 520 -29.14 -10.29 13.46
N ASP A 521 -28.82 -9.52 12.42
CA ASP A 521 -29.53 -9.56 11.16
C ASP A 521 -29.09 -10.73 10.26
N LEU A 522 -27.80 -11.01 10.20
CA LEU A 522 -27.22 -11.87 9.19
C LEU A 522 -26.84 -13.28 9.68
N VAL A 523 -26.59 -13.45 10.99
CA VAL A 523 -26.00 -14.68 11.53
C VAL A 523 -26.88 -15.37 12.58
N ALA A 524 -27.51 -14.61 13.48
CA ALA A 524 -28.37 -15.15 14.54
C ALA A 524 -29.67 -15.68 13.93
N ASP A 525 -29.77 -17.00 13.72
CA ASP A 525 -30.88 -17.64 13.04
C ASP A 525 -31.92 -18.27 13.98
N THR A 526 -31.62 -18.37 15.27
CA THR A 526 -32.57 -18.85 16.28
C THR A 526 -33.05 -17.72 17.20
N GLU A 527 -34.31 -17.81 17.67
CA GLU A 527 -34.85 -16.82 18.61
C GLU A 527 -34.02 -16.75 19.91
N SER A 528 -33.46 -17.87 20.34
CA SER A 528 -32.56 -17.89 21.50
C SER A 528 -31.28 -17.10 21.28
N GLU A 529 -30.66 -17.18 20.08
CA GLU A 529 -29.50 -16.39 19.74
C GLU A 529 -29.83 -14.90 19.60
N LYS A 530 -30.93 -14.59 18.93
CA LYS A 530 -31.46 -13.21 18.86
C LYS A 530 -31.73 -12.60 20.23
N GLU A 531 -32.33 -13.36 21.13
CA GLU A 531 -32.58 -12.85 22.48
C GLU A 531 -31.30 -12.61 23.29
N ARG A 532 -30.26 -13.44 23.09
CA ARG A 532 -28.94 -13.18 23.68
C ARG A 532 -28.37 -11.83 23.23
N VAL A 533 -28.52 -11.48 21.93
CA VAL A 533 -28.08 -10.18 21.39
C VAL A 533 -28.91 -9.06 21.99
N ARG A 534 -30.25 -9.19 21.96
CA ARG A 534 -31.19 -8.19 22.54
C ARG A 534 -30.87 -7.87 24.00
N GLU A 535 -30.69 -8.92 24.80
CA GLU A 535 -30.40 -8.80 26.22
C GLU A 535 -29.06 -8.08 26.47
N HIS A 536 -28.05 -8.42 25.70
CA HIS A 536 -26.73 -7.81 25.84
C HIS A 536 -26.74 -6.34 25.42
N VAL A 537 -27.29 -6.03 24.27
CA VAL A 537 -27.38 -4.65 23.74
C VAL A 537 -28.25 -3.78 24.62
N ARG A 538 -29.39 -4.31 25.10
CA ARG A 538 -30.27 -3.60 26.06
C ARG A 538 -29.52 -3.21 27.32
N ARG A 539 -28.79 -4.13 27.95
CA ARG A 539 -27.99 -3.85 29.15
C ARG A 539 -26.97 -2.76 28.96
N LEU A 540 -26.24 -2.80 27.83
CA LEU A 540 -25.25 -1.79 27.50
C LEU A 540 -25.87 -0.40 27.25
N THR A 541 -26.95 -0.34 26.46
CA THR A 541 -27.58 0.92 26.09
C THR A 541 -28.34 1.54 27.29
N ASP A 542 -29.04 0.73 28.08
CA ASP A 542 -29.71 1.20 29.31
C ASP A 542 -28.67 1.74 30.31
N HIS A 543 -27.50 1.07 30.44
CA HIS A 543 -26.44 1.58 31.28
C HIS A 543 -26.00 3.02 30.85
N ILE A 544 -25.82 3.27 29.56
CA ILE A 544 -25.42 4.60 29.04
C ILE A 544 -26.54 5.62 29.34
N ILE A 545 -27.82 5.26 29.10
CA ILE A 545 -28.97 6.14 29.33
C ILE A 545 -29.15 6.46 30.83
N ASP A 546 -29.09 5.45 31.69
CA ASP A 546 -29.30 5.58 33.12
C ASP A 546 -28.23 6.43 33.83
N HIS A 547 -27.06 6.61 33.15
CA HIS A 547 -25.92 7.40 33.64
C HIS A 547 -25.74 8.70 32.88
N ASP A 548 -26.80 9.38 32.45
CA ASP A 548 -26.77 10.65 31.75
C ASP A 548 -25.92 10.59 30.46
N PHE A 549 -26.14 9.55 29.65
CA PHE A 549 -25.44 9.29 28.40
C PHE A 549 -23.93 9.17 28.57
N GLN A 550 -23.46 8.45 29.57
CA GLN A 550 -22.06 8.22 29.87
C GLN A 550 -21.80 6.76 30.24
N LEU A 551 -20.64 6.24 29.84
CA LEU A 551 -20.23 4.91 30.31
C LEU A 551 -19.60 5.04 31.70
N MET A 552 -20.30 4.52 32.71
CA MET A 552 -19.92 4.62 34.12
C MET A 552 -19.01 3.47 34.54
N ASP A 553 -17.82 3.78 35.06
CA ASP A 553 -16.86 2.78 35.50
C ASP A 553 -16.97 2.42 36.99
N HIS A 554 -16.20 1.44 37.44
CA HIS A 554 -16.23 0.90 38.82
C HIS A 554 -15.90 1.94 39.92
N ASP A 555 -15.33 3.07 39.57
CA ASP A 555 -15.03 4.18 40.50
C ASP A 555 -16.24 5.13 40.67
N GLY A 556 -17.38 4.81 40.05
CA GLY A 556 -18.59 5.63 40.07
C GLY A 556 -18.47 6.94 39.27
N ARG A 557 -17.50 7.03 38.35
CA ARG A 557 -17.32 8.18 37.48
C ARG A 557 -17.29 7.73 36.00
N PRO A 558 -17.71 8.58 35.07
CA PRO A 558 -17.63 8.26 33.65
C PRO A 558 -16.19 7.97 33.20
N THR A 559 -16.04 7.12 32.18
CA THR A 559 -14.75 6.87 31.52
C THR A 559 -14.16 8.14 30.88
N ARG A 560 -12.93 8.09 30.40
CA ARG A 560 -12.28 9.24 29.77
C ARG A 560 -12.95 9.66 28.47
N TRP A 561 -13.34 8.71 27.61
CA TRP A 561 -13.74 8.99 26.23
C TRP A 561 -15.23 8.71 25.93
N ALA A 562 -15.85 7.69 26.53
CA ALA A 562 -17.23 7.32 26.25
C ALA A 562 -18.22 8.25 26.99
N ARG A 563 -18.34 9.46 26.51
CA ARG A 563 -19.15 10.55 27.05
C ARG A 563 -19.99 11.18 25.96
N TYR A 564 -21.31 11.10 26.14
CA TYR A 564 -22.26 11.52 25.13
C TYR A 564 -23.36 12.43 25.70
N SER A 565 -23.20 12.95 26.92
CA SER A 565 -24.19 13.80 27.60
C SER A 565 -24.43 15.12 26.87
N PRO A 566 -25.70 15.57 26.72
CA PRO A 566 -26.00 16.88 26.13
C PRO A 566 -25.28 18.04 26.79
N LYS A 567 -25.00 17.95 28.10
CA LYS A 567 -24.23 18.95 28.82
C LYS A 567 -22.79 19.04 28.32
N GLU A 568 -22.15 17.89 28.08
CA GLU A 568 -20.78 17.85 27.59
C GLU A 568 -20.72 18.24 26.12
N MET A 569 -21.56 17.65 25.28
CA MET A 569 -21.55 17.90 23.83
C MET A 569 -21.83 19.37 23.47
N ASN A 570 -22.74 20.02 24.18
CA ASN A 570 -23.22 21.35 23.80
C ASN A 570 -22.61 22.50 24.62
N PHE A 571 -22.05 22.22 25.81
CA PHE A 571 -21.66 23.31 26.73
C PHE A 571 -20.27 23.17 27.32
N ASP A 572 -19.61 22.00 27.25
CA ASP A 572 -18.28 21.83 27.78
C ASP A 572 -17.22 22.02 26.66
N LYS A 573 -16.39 23.07 26.83
CA LYS A 573 -15.31 23.40 25.89
C LYS A 573 -14.30 22.25 25.65
N ASN A 574 -14.16 21.33 26.60
CA ASN A 574 -13.24 20.20 26.49
C ASN A 574 -13.73 19.13 25.52
N TRP A 575 -15.04 19.16 25.18
CA TRP A 575 -15.69 18.20 24.28
C TRP A 575 -16.09 18.84 22.93
N PHE A 576 -15.72 20.09 22.71
CA PHE A 576 -16.07 20.80 21.48
C PHE A 576 -15.62 20.09 20.21
N VAL A 577 -14.44 19.47 20.24
CA VAL A 577 -13.87 18.77 19.10
C VAL A 577 -14.57 17.43 18.86
N GLU A 578 -14.93 16.72 19.92
CA GLU A 578 -15.53 15.39 19.90
C GLU A 578 -17.08 15.42 19.72
N ARG A 579 -17.70 16.57 19.81
CA ARG A 579 -19.17 16.67 19.88
C ARG A 579 -19.87 16.08 18.66
N GLY A 580 -19.28 16.20 17.47
CA GLY A 580 -19.85 15.69 16.23
C GLY A 580 -19.87 14.17 16.22
N LEU A 581 -18.72 13.57 16.41
CA LEU A 581 -18.57 12.11 16.46
C LEU A 581 -19.38 11.50 17.61
N ASN A 582 -19.27 12.02 18.83
CA ASN A 582 -19.98 11.47 19.97
C ASN A 582 -21.51 11.65 19.88
N SER A 583 -22.00 12.71 19.22
CA SER A 583 -23.43 12.84 18.90
C SER A 583 -23.89 11.81 17.87
N LEU A 584 -23.07 11.57 16.83
CA LEU A 584 -23.29 10.51 15.83
C LEU A 584 -23.31 9.12 16.48
N SER A 585 -22.30 8.80 17.29
CA SER A 585 -22.19 7.53 18.00
C SER A 585 -23.43 7.27 18.88
N MET A 586 -23.85 8.25 19.68
CA MET A 586 -25.00 8.09 20.56
C MET A 586 -26.31 7.85 19.79
N LEU A 587 -26.55 8.61 18.70
CA LEU A 587 -27.73 8.37 17.85
C LEU A 587 -27.65 6.99 17.19
N SER A 588 -26.48 6.59 16.70
CA SER A 588 -26.25 5.27 16.12
C SER A 588 -26.56 4.15 17.13
N TYR A 589 -26.08 4.25 18.38
CA TYR A 589 -26.33 3.25 19.41
C TYR A 589 -27.81 3.11 19.73
N LEU A 590 -28.53 4.23 19.88
CA LEU A 590 -29.94 4.24 20.17
C LEU A 590 -30.78 3.64 19.04
N ILE A 591 -30.51 4.04 17.79
CA ILE A 591 -31.26 3.55 16.64
C ILE A 591 -30.92 2.07 16.36
N THR A 592 -29.66 1.66 16.50
CA THR A 592 -29.27 0.25 16.44
C THR A 592 -29.96 -0.59 17.50
N THR A 593 -30.02 -0.09 18.74
CA THR A 593 -30.69 -0.78 19.83
C THR A 593 -32.22 -0.90 19.62
N ALA A 594 -32.84 0.15 19.13
CA ALA A 594 -34.24 0.12 18.73
C ALA A 594 -34.52 -0.89 17.63
N HIS A 595 -33.62 -1.02 16.65
CA HIS A 595 -33.72 -2.02 15.60
C HIS A 595 -33.61 -3.46 16.17
N ILE A 596 -32.58 -3.74 16.96
CA ILE A 596 -32.32 -5.07 17.51
C ILE A 596 -33.42 -5.52 18.49
N THR A 597 -33.86 -4.62 19.38
CA THR A 597 -34.79 -4.97 20.46
C THR A 597 -36.25 -4.82 20.06
N GLY A 598 -36.54 -4.01 19.06
CA GLY A 598 -37.94 -3.63 18.72
C GLY A 598 -38.60 -2.69 19.75
N ASP A 599 -37.83 -2.11 20.68
CA ASP A 599 -38.33 -1.24 21.73
C ASP A 599 -38.23 0.23 21.30
N ASP A 600 -39.35 0.88 21.06
CA ASP A 600 -39.42 2.25 20.57
C ASP A 600 -38.92 3.29 21.60
N LYS A 601 -38.74 2.94 22.87
CA LYS A 601 -38.18 3.85 23.88
C LYS A 601 -36.83 4.46 23.45
N TYR A 602 -36.03 3.68 22.73
CA TYR A 602 -34.71 4.15 22.26
C TYR A 602 -34.85 5.15 21.12
N ARG A 603 -35.86 5.03 20.24
CA ARG A 603 -36.18 6.04 19.23
C ARG A 603 -36.71 7.32 19.87
N ASP A 604 -37.56 7.22 20.88
CA ASP A 604 -38.08 8.40 21.61
C ASP A 604 -36.95 9.18 22.29
N ILE A 605 -35.96 8.46 22.83
CA ILE A 605 -34.74 9.07 23.41
C ILE A 605 -33.90 9.73 22.31
N ALA A 606 -33.69 9.04 21.20
CA ALA A 606 -32.96 9.61 20.05
C ALA A 606 -33.66 10.89 19.54
N SER A 607 -34.97 10.87 19.36
CA SER A 607 -35.76 12.06 18.98
C SER A 607 -35.61 13.20 19.99
N THR A 608 -35.55 12.88 21.29
CA THR A 608 -35.30 13.89 22.34
C THR A 608 -33.89 14.53 22.16
N LEU A 609 -32.87 13.73 21.89
CA LEU A 609 -31.52 14.22 21.65
C LEU A 609 -31.44 15.09 20.37
N VAL A 610 -32.18 14.71 19.33
CA VAL A 610 -32.28 15.50 18.09
C VAL A 610 -33.03 16.82 18.34
N ASP A 611 -34.26 16.75 18.86
CA ASP A 611 -35.18 17.90 18.92
C ASP A 611 -34.79 18.91 19.98
N GLN A 612 -34.38 18.42 21.16
CA GLN A 612 -34.09 19.29 22.31
C GLN A 612 -32.58 19.61 22.48
N HIS A 613 -31.70 18.76 21.94
CA HIS A 613 -30.25 18.87 22.17
C HIS A 613 -29.43 19.01 20.90
N GLY A 614 -30.07 18.96 19.71
CA GLY A 614 -29.41 19.26 18.44
C GLY A 614 -28.34 18.25 18.00
N TYR A 615 -28.47 16.99 18.36
CA TYR A 615 -27.46 15.97 18.03
C TYR A 615 -27.34 15.75 16.52
N ALA A 616 -28.45 15.78 15.77
CA ALA A 616 -28.40 15.73 14.32
C ALA A 616 -27.66 16.93 13.70
N GLN A 617 -27.72 18.09 14.39
CA GLN A 617 -26.99 19.28 13.97
C GLN A 617 -25.50 19.20 14.34
N ASN A 618 -25.17 18.66 15.51
CA ASN A 618 -23.76 18.46 15.91
C ASN A 618 -23.02 17.53 14.95
N MET A 619 -23.65 16.42 14.51
CA MET A 619 -22.98 15.41 13.67
C MET A 619 -22.81 15.81 12.21
N ILE A 620 -23.42 16.92 11.74
CA ILE A 620 -23.16 17.39 10.36
C ILE A 620 -21.66 17.65 10.14
N ASP A 621 -21.01 18.19 11.16
CA ASP A 621 -19.55 18.31 11.20
C ASP A 621 -19.03 17.27 12.21
N MET A 622 -18.95 16.00 11.74
CA MET A 622 -18.68 14.86 12.62
C MET A 622 -17.29 14.94 13.24
N LYS A 623 -16.33 15.60 12.58
CA LYS A 623 -14.97 15.75 13.02
C LYS A 623 -14.45 17.15 12.74
N PHE A 624 -13.91 17.80 13.75
CA PHE A 624 -13.31 19.12 13.57
C PHE A 624 -11.98 19.01 12.82
N GLN A 625 -12.04 19.17 11.50
CA GLN A 625 -10.88 19.10 10.60
C GLN A 625 -10.46 20.51 10.15
N ARG A 626 -9.15 20.68 9.92
CA ARG A 626 -8.56 21.88 9.30
C ARG A 626 -8.22 21.68 7.83
N GLY A 627 -8.61 20.56 7.27
CA GLY A 627 -8.32 20.10 5.91
C GLY A 627 -8.00 18.61 5.88
N PHE A 628 -7.72 18.09 4.70
CA PHE A 628 -7.39 16.68 4.50
C PHE A 628 -6.25 16.22 5.41
N GLY A 629 -6.35 15.01 5.94
CA GLY A 629 -5.34 14.39 6.78
C GLY A 629 -5.12 15.06 8.13
N THR A 630 -6.06 15.87 8.60
CA THR A 630 -6.02 16.49 9.92
C THR A 630 -7.05 15.84 10.84
N GLY A 631 -6.71 15.65 12.09
CA GLY A 631 -7.56 14.94 13.05
C GLY A 631 -7.03 13.55 13.36
N ASN A 632 -7.80 12.78 14.11
CA ASN A 632 -7.45 11.41 14.46
C ASN A 632 -8.07 10.44 13.47
N GLN A 633 -7.25 9.63 12.79
CA GLN A 633 -7.71 8.70 11.75
C GLN A 633 -8.68 7.64 12.27
N SER A 634 -8.54 7.18 13.51
CA SER A 634 -9.47 6.20 14.07
C SER A 634 -10.89 6.75 14.20
N ASP A 635 -11.06 8.07 14.28
CA ASP A 635 -12.39 8.70 14.38
C ASP A 635 -13.18 8.55 13.07
N ASP A 636 -12.48 8.47 11.93
CA ASP A 636 -13.11 8.30 10.61
C ASP A 636 -13.70 6.90 10.47
N GLU A 637 -12.94 5.85 10.84
CA GLU A 637 -13.47 4.48 10.86
C GLU A 637 -14.66 4.35 11.81
N MET A 638 -14.57 4.95 13.01
CA MET A 638 -15.66 4.93 13.99
C MET A 638 -16.91 5.59 13.42
N ALA A 639 -16.74 6.76 12.80
CA ALA A 639 -17.83 7.48 12.16
C ALA A 639 -18.51 6.66 11.07
N PHE A 640 -17.74 6.02 10.18
CA PHE A 640 -18.30 5.24 9.08
C PHE A 640 -19.05 4.00 9.56
N MET A 641 -18.61 3.33 10.62
CA MET A 641 -19.37 2.26 11.28
C MET A 641 -20.68 2.79 11.87
N CYS A 642 -20.64 3.93 12.54
CA CYS A 642 -21.81 4.56 13.13
C CYS A 642 -22.81 5.04 12.07
N TYR A 643 -22.35 5.69 11.01
CA TYR A 643 -23.20 6.12 9.90
C TYR A 643 -23.85 4.95 9.18
N TYR A 644 -23.09 3.87 8.94
CA TYR A 644 -23.65 2.68 8.31
C TYR A 644 -24.86 2.16 9.06
N ASN A 645 -24.76 1.99 10.38
CA ASN A 645 -25.87 1.56 11.20
C ASN A 645 -27.01 2.60 11.25
N LEU A 646 -26.67 3.86 11.53
CA LEU A 646 -27.64 4.92 11.72
C LEU A 646 -28.52 5.12 10.49
N VAL A 647 -27.93 5.24 9.31
CA VAL A 647 -28.67 5.48 8.05
C VAL A 647 -29.49 4.25 7.64
N ASN A 648 -28.95 3.02 7.84
CA ASN A 648 -29.66 1.81 7.47
C ASN A 648 -30.87 1.51 8.39
N TYR A 649 -30.79 1.86 9.68
CA TYR A 649 -31.82 1.51 10.66
C TYR A 649 -32.75 2.66 11.04
N GLU A 650 -32.46 3.88 10.60
CA GLU A 650 -33.41 4.99 10.79
C GLU A 650 -34.66 4.80 9.94
N LYS A 651 -35.85 4.90 10.58
CA LYS A 651 -37.13 4.72 9.92
C LYS A 651 -37.78 6.03 9.47
N ASP A 652 -37.47 7.14 10.15
CA ASP A 652 -37.94 8.45 9.76
C ASP A 652 -37.21 8.91 8.49
N PRO A 653 -37.90 9.13 7.37
CA PRO A 653 -37.28 9.44 6.11
C PRO A 653 -36.59 10.81 6.10
N GLU A 654 -37.05 11.78 6.90
CA GLU A 654 -36.44 13.10 6.99
C GLU A 654 -35.15 13.03 7.78
N LEU A 655 -35.15 12.37 8.93
CA LEU A 655 -33.93 12.15 9.71
C LEU A 655 -32.92 11.30 8.93
N ARG A 656 -33.38 10.23 8.28
CA ARG A 656 -32.53 9.40 7.44
C ARG A 656 -31.81 10.20 6.33
N SER A 657 -32.55 11.09 5.66
CA SER A 657 -31.98 11.98 4.64
C SER A 657 -30.94 12.93 5.23
N ARG A 658 -31.20 13.51 6.41
CA ARG A 658 -30.21 14.37 7.12
C ARG A 658 -28.96 13.62 7.54
N TYR A 659 -29.10 12.39 8.06
CA TYR A 659 -27.98 11.54 8.44
C TYR A 659 -27.16 11.12 7.21
N ALA A 660 -27.83 10.76 6.12
CA ALA A 660 -27.19 10.43 4.85
C ALA A 660 -26.44 11.63 4.26
N PHE A 661 -26.99 12.84 4.36
CA PHE A 661 -26.29 14.05 3.92
C PHE A 661 -25.03 14.31 4.75
N SER A 662 -25.09 14.15 6.07
CA SER A 662 -23.90 14.24 6.92
C SER A 662 -22.86 13.18 6.56
N PHE A 663 -23.30 11.93 6.27
CA PHE A 663 -22.42 10.87 5.82
C PHE A 663 -21.77 11.19 4.46
N TRP A 664 -22.52 11.78 3.53
CA TRP A 664 -21.99 12.20 2.24
C TRP A 664 -20.92 13.28 2.38
N LEU A 665 -21.10 14.27 3.29
CA LEU A 665 -20.09 15.27 3.59
C LEU A 665 -18.81 14.66 4.17
N ALA A 666 -18.94 13.74 5.11
CA ALA A 666 -17.82 13.00 5.67
C ALA A 666 -17.11 12.17 4.59
N TRP A 667 -17.87 11.41 3.78
CA TRP A 667 -17.29 10.61 2.70
C TRP A 667 -16.51 11.45 1.67
N GLN A 668 -17.00 12.64 1.30
CA GLN A 668 -16.28 13.51 0.37
C GLN A 668 -14.90 13.95 0.89
N GLN A 669 -14.75 14.06 2.19
CA GLN A 669 -13.46 14.41 2.81
C GLN A 669 -12.50 13.24 2.80
N GLU A 670 -13.01 12.01 2.97
CA GLU A 670 -12.19 10.80 3.09
C GLU A 670 -12.05 10.03 1.77
N ALA A 671 -12.82 10.34 0.72
CA ALA A 671 -12.72 9.68 -0.58
C ALA A 671 -11.28 9.65 -1.17
N PRO A 672 -10.44 10.69 -1.03
CA PRO A 672 -9.05 10.65 -1.49
C PRO A 672 -8.15 9.66 -0.74
N GLU A 673 -8.60 9.06 0.34
CA GLU A 673 -7.88 8.03 1.10
C GLU A 673 -7.90 6.65 0.45
N LEU A 674 -8.68 6.47 -0.61
CA LEU A 674 -8.78 5.22 -1.36
C LEU A 674 -9.16 4.02 -0.46
N ASN A 675 -9.95 4.26 0.59
CA ASN A 675 -10.34 3.23 1.55
C ASN A 675 -11.59 2.49 1.06
N PRO A 676 -11.51 1.20 0.69
CA PRO A 676 -12.67 0.45 0.19
C PRO A 676 -13.80 0.34 1.22
N PHE A 677 -13.48 0.30 2.52
CA PHE A 677 -14.50 0.26 3.57
C PHE A 677 -15.33 1.56 3.56
N PHE A 678 -14.69 2.71 3.46
CA PHE A 678 -15.39 4.00 3.41
C PHE A 678 -16.31 4.08 2.20
N ASN A 679 -15.81 3.71 1.04
CA ASN A 679 -16.57 3.73 -0.19
C ASN A 679 -17.78 2.79 -0.14
N PHE A 680 -17.58 1.55 0.29
CA PHE A 680 -18.65 0.56 0.34
C PHE A 680 -19.65 0.84 1.45
N ALA A 681 -19.21 1.31 2.62
CA ALA A 681 -20.10 1.68 3.72
C ALA A 681 -21.03 2.85 3.34
N PHE A 682 -20.44 3.89 2.72
CA PHE A 682 -21.21 5.03 2.24
C PHE A 682 -22.21 4.61 1.16
N MET A 683 -21.75 3.90 0.13
CA MET A 683 -22.61 3.48 -0.98
C MET A 683 -23.74 2.56 -0.52
N ALA A 684 -23.43 1.60 0.35
CA ALA A 684 -24.40 0.65 0.92
C ALA A 684 -25.52 1.33 1.72
N ALA A 685 -25.19 2.40 2.43
CA ALA A 685 -26.16 3.12 3.27
C ALA A 685 -26.91 4.22 2.52
N CYS A 686 -26.27 4.89 1.54
CA CYS A 686 -26.78 6.12 0.94
C CYS A 686 -27.28 5.97 -0.51
N GLN A 687 -27.10 4.80 -1.15
CA GLN A 687 -27.54 4.59 -2.53
C GLN A 687 -29.03 4.94 -2.74
N GLY A 688 -29.28 5.82 -3.70
CA GLY A 688 -30.63 6.26 -4.06
C GLY A 688 -31.30 7.19 -3.04
N LEU A 689 -30.54 7.70 -2.06
CA LEU A 689 -31.00 8.75 -1.17
C LEU A 689 -30.65 10.12 -1.73
N SER A 690 -31.47 11.11 -1.35
CA SER A 690 -31.26 12.52 -1.66
C SER A 690 -31.48 13.38 -0.43
N PHE A 691 -30.93 14.57 -0.47
CA PHE A 691 -31.18 15.62 0.54
C PHE A 691 -31.74 16.86 -0.17
N GLU A 692 -32.80 17.47 0.39
CA GLU A 692 -33.42 18.65 -0.14
C GLU A 692 -33.26 19.83 0.82
N ASP A 693 -32.84 20.96 0.25
CA ASP A 693 -32.85 22.25 0.95
C ASP A 693 -33.53 23.34 0.10
N PRO A 694 -33.63 24.60 0.57
CA PRO A 694 -34.25 25.68 -0.20
C PRO A 694 -33.59 26.00 -1.54
N TRP A 695 -32.39 25.51 -1.82
CA TRP A 695 -31.64 25.74 -3.06
C TRP A 695 -31.76 24.58 -4.06
N GLY A 696 -32.20 23.38 -3.62
CA GLY A 696 -32.37 22.26 -4.53
C GLY A 696 -32.31 20.89 -3.86
N VAL A 697 -32.32 19.87 -4.70
CA VAL A 697 -32.17 18.47 -4.34
C VAL A 697 -30.75 18.02 -4.67
N TYR A 698 -30.11 17.38 -3.71
CA TYR A 698 -28.76 16.81 -3.82
C TYR A 698 -28.87 15.29 -3.83
N GLU A 699 -28.49 14.66 -4.95
CA GLU A 699 -28.34 13.21 -5.00
C GLU A 699 -27.10 12.82 -4.20
N LEU A 700 -27.28 11.94 -3.21
CA LEU A 700 -26.21 11.52 -2.31
C LEU A 700 -25.45 10.33 -2.90
N GLU A 701 -24.87 10.54 -4.06
CA GLU A 701 -24.11 9.52 -4.76
C GLU A 701 -22.60 9.79 -4.65
N PRO A 702 -21.77 8.73 -4.66
CA PRO A 702 -20.34 8.90 -4.79
C PRO A 702 -20.02 9.46 -6.18
N HIS A 703 -19.01 10.31 -6.23
CA HIS A 703 -18.50 10.84 -7.50
C HIS A 703 -17.14 10.20 -7.82
N GLY A 704 -16.75 10.25 -9.11
CA GLY A 704 -15.48 9.71 -9.56
C GLY A 704 -15.46 8.20 -9.73
N GLU A 705 -14.28 7.62 -9.62
CA GLU A 705 -13.99 6.21 -9.89
C GLU A 705 -13.97 5.38 -8.60
N TRP A 706 -14.86 5.68 -7.64
CA TRP A 706 -14.86 5.11 -6.30
C TRP A 706 -14.83 3.58 -6.28
N LEU A 707 -15.52 2.93 -7.22
CA LEU A 707 -15.58 1.46 -7.28
C LEU A 707 -14.27 0.90 -7.85
N ASP A 708 -13.76 1.46 -8.94
CA ASP A 708 -12.50 1.04 -9.55
C ASP A 708 -11.32 1.27 -8.58
N GLU A 709 -11.31 2.40 -7.88
CA GLU A 709 -10.33 2.71 -6.83
C GLU A 709 -10.38 1.74 -5.65
N SER A 710 -11.60 1.36 -5.24
CA SER A 710 -11.78 0.36 -4.19
C SER A 710 -11.25 -1.01 -4.61
N VAL A 711 -11.57 -1.42 -5.84
CA VAL A 711 -11.07 -2.68 -6.42
C VAL A 711 -9.56 -2.65 -6.58
N GLU A 712 -8.99 -1.55 -7.11
CA GLU A 712 -7.53 -1.40 -7.21
C GLU A 712 -6.86 -1.52 -5.84
N THR A 713 -7.41 -0.86 -4.82
CA THR A 713 -6.88 -0.96 -3.46
C THR A 713 -6.95 -2.39 -2.92
N LEU A 714 -8.05 -3.12 -3.13
CA LEU A 714 -8.17 -4.53 -2.74
C LEU A 714 -7.14 -5.41 -3.46
N ILE A 715 -6.92 -5.20 -4.75
CA ILE A 715 -5.88 -5.90 -5.53
C ILE A 715 -4.49 -5.59 -4.98
N ARG A 716 -4.20 -4.34 -4.66
CA ARG A 716 -2.88 -3.87 -4.22
C ARG A 716 -2.53 -4.20 -2.77
N PHE A 717 -3.47 -4.59 -1.90
CA PHE A 717 -3.12 -5.01 -0.54
C PHE A 717 -2.04 -6.10 -0.58
N PRO A 718 -0.87 -5.90 0.05
CA PRO A 718 0.22 -6.87 -0.02
C PRO A 718 -0.06 -8.08 0.86
N LEU A 719 0.29 -9.29 0.39
CA LEU A 719 0.21 -10.51 1.20
C LEU A 719 1.19 -10.47 2.39
N ASP A 720 2.30 -9.79 2.24
CA ASP A 720 3.20 -9.46 3.36
C ASP A 720 2.64 -8.29 4.17
N ARG A 721 2.10 -8.60 5.35
CA ARG A 721 1.49 -7.64 6.28
C ARG A 721 2.42 -7.24 7.44
N PHE A 722 3.73 -7.52 7.36
CA PHE A 722 4.69 -7.00 8.32
C PHE A 722 4.77 -5.46 8.26
N ASN A 723 4.99 -4.83 9.41
CA ASN A 723 5.08 -3.38 9.54
C ASN A 723 6.43 -2.81 9.05
N TRP A 724 6.87 -3.21 7.86
CA TRP A 724 8.09 -2.72 7.25
C TRP A 724 8.08 -1.21 7.06
N ARG A 725 9.22 -0.59 7.32
CA ARG A 725 9.38 0.85 7.11
C ARG A 725 9.35 1.19 5.63
N HIS A 726 8.56 2.19 5.30
CA HIS A 726 8.50 2.86 4.00
C HIS A 726 8.80 4.34 4.20
N THR A 727 9.61 4.90 3.32
CA THR A 727 9.99 6.32 3.38
C THR A 727 9.62 6.99 2.06
N ASN A 728 8.53 7.73 2.05
CA ASN A 728 7.97 8.37 0.86
C ASN A 728 8.17 9.90 0.81
N SER A 729 8.71 10.48 1.88
CA SER A 729 8.93 11.93 1.97
C SER A 729 9.92 12.49 0.94
N HIS A 730 10.71 11.64 0.28
CA HIS A 730 11.65 12.04 -0.78
C HIS A 730 11.06 11.97 -2.19
N ARG A 731 9.84 11.50 -2.36
CA ARG A 731 9.17 11.35 -3.67
C ARG A 731 8.98 12.71 -4.35
N ILE A 732 9.01 12.71 -5.68
CA ILE A 732 8.83 13.92 -6.50
C ILE A 732 7.41 14.09 -7.03
N ASP A 733 6.59 13.05 -6.95
CA ASP A 733 5.15 13.04 -7.29
C ASP A 733 4.26 13.45 -6.11
N ILE A 734 4.84 13.86 -5.00
CA ILE A 734 4.12 14.25 -3.78
C ILE A 734 4.01 15.77 -3.66
N THR A 735 2.85 16.21 -3.17
CA THR A 735 2.64 17.54 -2.61
C THR A 735 2.53 17.42 -1.09
N ARG A 736 3.44 18.06 -0.36
CA ARG A 736 3.40 18.07 1.10
C ARG A 736 2.36 19.03 1.61
N PHE A 737 1.74 18.71 2.73
CA PHE A 737 0.87 19.64 3.44
C PHE A 737 1.67 20.85 3.94
N HIS A 738 0.98 21.99 4.05
CA HIS A 738 1.60 23.18 4.57
C HIS A 738 1.89 23.04 6.08
N PRO A 739 3.07 23.45 6.59
CA PRO A 739 3.45 23.26 7.99
C PRO A 739 2.52 23.89 9.03
N VAL A 740 1.73 24.91 8.65
CA VAL A 740 0.74 25.51 9.56
C VAL A 740 -0.57 24.73 9.65
N THR A 741 -0.78 23.73 8.79
CA THR A 741 -1.90 22.79 8.88
C THR A 741 -1.55 21.73 9.91
N ARG A 742 -1.77 22.02 11.20
CA ARG A 742 -1.51 21.07 12.28
C ARG A 742 -2.80 20.46 12.77
N THR A 743 -2.74 19.17 13.13
CA THR A 743 -3.80 18.50 13.89
C THR A 743 -3.76 18.99 15.35
N PHE A 744 -4.83 18.72 16.09
CA PHE A 744 -4.84 18.95 17.54
C PHE A 744 -3.85 18.04 18.30
N ASP A 745 -3.39 16.96 17.69
CA ASP A 745 -2.49 15.97 18.26
C ASP A 745 -1.00 16.33 18.08
N ASP A 746 -0.68 17.58 17.74
CA ASP A 746 0.70 18.07 17.49
C ASP A 746 1.49 17.29 16.43
N ASN A 747 0.81 16.53 15.58
CA ASN A 747 1.45 15.84 14.48
C ASN A 747 2.04 16.85 13.50
N ASP A 748 3.32 16.72 13.24
CA ASP A 748 4.01 17.58 12.27
C ASP A 748 3.56 17.22 10.85
N MET A 749 2.63 18.02 10.30
CA MET A 749 2.10 17.85 8.96
C MET A 749 3.16 18.01 7.86
N SER A 750 4.37 18.46 8.19
CA SER A 750 5.49 18.50 7.23
C SER A 750 5.90 17.11 6.76
N THR A 751 5.54 16.06 7.51
CA THR A 751 5.76 14.64 7.17
C THR A 751 4.57 13.99 6.46
N SER A 752 3.52 14.73 6.19
CA SER A 752 2.30 14.30 5.51
C SER A 752 2.14 14.96 4.14
N GLY A 753 1.43 14.33 3.25
CA GLY A 753 1.22 14.82 1.90
C GLY A 753 0.41 13.84 1.05
N TYR A 754 0.22 14.18 -0.21
CA TYR A 754 -0.57 13.44 -1.18
C TYR A 754 0.11 13.41 -2.55
N ARG A 755 -0.26 12.45 -3.40
CA ARG A 755 0.21 12.39 -4.79
C ARG A 755 -0.34 13.56 -5.61
N LYS A 756 0.32 13.88 -6.72
CA LYS A 756 -0.09 14.99 -7.61
C LYS A 756 -1.53 14.89 -8.11
N ASN A 757 -2.13 13.72 -8.09
CA ASN A 757 -3.55 13.51 -8.41
C ASN A 757 -4.50 13.82 -7.24
N GLY A 758 -4.00 14.29 -6.09
CA GLY A 758 -4.81 14.62 -4.91
C GLY A 758 -5.08 13.48 -3.95
N LYS A 759 -4.62 12.26 -4.24
CA LYS A 759 -4.92 11.04 -3.46
C LYS A 759 -3.73 10.61 -2.61
N VAL A 760 -3.96 9.82 -1.58
CA VAL A 760 -2.91 9.21 -0.74
C VAL A 760 -1.98 8.29 -1.54
N ILE A 761 -0.88 7.86 -0.92
CA ILE A 761 0.00 6.84 -1.47
C ILE A 761 -0.72 5.49 -1.43
N GLN A 762 -0.54 4.67 -2.46
CA GLN A 762 -1.13 3.33 -2.55
C GLN A 762 -0.70 2.43 -1.39
N VAL A 763 -1.57 1.49 -1.02
CA VAL A 763 -1.39 0.62 0.16
C VAL A 763 -0.18 -0.31 0.09
N ASP A 764 0.29 -0.66 -1.10
CA ASP A 764 1.48 -1.48 -1.34
C ASP A 764 2.79 -0.66 -1.30
N GLU A 765 2.71 0.65 -1.46
CA GLU A 765 3.84 1.59 -1.43
C GLU A 765 4.03 2.26 -0.06
N SER A 766 3.19 1.92 0.92
CA SER A 766 3.26 2.40 2.29
C SER A 766 3.04 1.25 3.27
N HIS A 767 3.21 1.50 4.57
CA HIS A 767 2.72 0.58 5.57
C HIS A 767 1.36 1.05 6.06
N PHE A 768 0.32 0.44 5.56
CA PHE A 768 -1.03 0.62 6.05
C PHE A 768 -1.32 -0.47 7.09
N ASN A 769 -1.23 -0.10 8.34
CA ASN A 769 -1.46 -1.00 9.46
C ASN A 769 -2.75 -0.64 10.17
N HIS A 770 -3.75 -1.45 10.01
CA HIS A 770 -5.05 -1.14 10.59
C HIS A 770 -5.64 0.20 10.16
N TRP A 771 -6.76 0.44 10.66
CA TRP A 771 -7.61 1.58 10.67
C TRP A 771 -7.07 2.74 11.55
N ASN A 772 -5.98 2.54 12.25
CA ASN A 772 -5.47 3.44 13.28
C ASN A 772 -4.24 4.22 12.83
N ARG A 773 -4.00 4.29 11.52
CA ARG A 773 -2.87 5.05 10.96
C ARG A 773 -3.33 5.98 9.87
N ASP A 774 -2.93 7.22 10.01
CA ASP A 774 -3.14 8.27 9.03
C ASP A 774 -2.49 7.93 7.69
N PRO A 775 -3.27 7.69 6.61
CA PRO A 775 -2.76 7.33 5.28
C PRO A 775 -2.05 8.50 4.58
N TRP A 776 -2.22 9.72 5.06
CA TRP A 776 -1.53 10.90 4.54
C TRP A 776 -0.08 11.00 4.99
N ARG A 777 0.33 10.19 5.98
CA ARG A 777 1.74 10.13 6.40
C ARG A 777 2.61 9.51 5.33
N LEU A 778 3.67 10.24 4.95
CA LEU A 778 4.61 9.82 3.93
C LEU A 778 5.59 8.75 4.42
N ASP A 779 6.01 8.84 5.66
CA ASP A 779 6.95 7.91 6.26
C ASP A 779 6.22 7.05 7.31
N THR A 780 6.08 5.76 7.01
CA THR A 780 5.25 4.82 7.78
C THR A 780 6.01 3.54 8.11
N GLY A 781 5.44 2.72 9.00
CA GLY A 781 5.99 1.42 9.36
C GLY A 781 7.13 1.47 10.38
N ALA A 782 7.70 0.32 10.63
CA ALA A 782 8.75 0.11 11.63
C ALA A 782 9.76 -0.96 11.18
N ASP A 783 10.19 -1.83 12.08
CA ASP A 783 11.27 -2.77 11.84
C ASP A 783 10.84 -4.16 11.31
N GLY A 784 9.54 -4.36 11.05
CA GLY A 784 9.02 -5.64 10.56
C GLY A 784 8.75 -6.68 11.63
N ARG A 785 8.58 -6.26 12.89
CA ARG A 785 8.23 -7.15 14.00
C ARG A 785 6.74 -7.26 14.30
N VAL A 786 5.92 -6.41 13.74
CA VAL A 786 4.47 -6.48 13.89
C VAL A 786 3.86 -7.03 12.62
N LEU A 787 3.11 -8.10 12.74
CA LEU A 787 2.28 -8.65 11.66
C LEU A 787 0.84 -8.19 11.87
N SER A 788 0.34 -7.41 10.94
CA SER A 788 -1.04 -6.93 10.94
C SER A 788 -1.98 -8.01 10.41
N SER A 789 -3.19 -8.07 10.93
CA SER A 789 -4.23 -8.97 10.41
C SER A 789 -4.70 -8.53 9.01
N GLY A 790 -5.34 -9.43 8.28
CA GLY A 790 -5.95 -9.14 6.98
C GLY A 790 -7.31 -8.47 7.06
N THR A 791 -7.78 -8.06 8.24
CA THR A 791 -9.13 -7.49 8.45
C THR A 791 -9.40 -6.28 7.56
N VAL A 792 -8.38 -5.44 7.31
CA VAL A 792 -8.48 -4.25 6.44
C VAL A 792 -8.82 -4.59 4.98
N PHE A 793 -8.55 -5.82 4.56
CA PHE A 793 -8.98 -6.37 3.27
C PHE A 793 -10.30 -7.11 3.41
N LEU A 794 -10.43 -7.99 4.42
CA LEU A 794 -11.56 -8.92 4.56
C LEU A 794 -12.89 -8.20 4.75
N LEU A 795 -12.94 -7.19 5.63
CA LEU A 795 -14.18 -6.45 5.88
C LEU A 795 -14.73 -5.79 4.62
N PRO A 796 -14.00 -4.92 3.90
CA PRO A 796 -14.55 -4.33 2.68
C PRO A 796 -14.78 -5.33 1.56
N TYR A 797 -13.95 -6.36 1.40
CA TYR A 797 -14.15 -7.39 0.39
C TYR A 797 -15.50 -8.11 0.59
N TYR A 798 -15.76 -8.63 1.77
CA TYR A 798 -17.01 -9.33 2.06
C TYR A 798 -18.22 -8.39 2.08
N MET A 799 -18.05 -7.15 2.54
CA MET A 799 -19.07 -6.11 2.43
C MET A 799 -19.42 -5.81 0.97
N GLY A 800 -18.40 -5.71 0.09
CA GLY A 800 -18.59 -5.51 -1.34
C GLY A 800 -19.35 -6.66 -2.00
N LEU A 801 -19.06 -7.90 -1.64
CA LEU A 801 -19.79 -9.08 -2.09
C LEU A 801 -21.25 -9.08 -1.61
N TYR A 802 -21.47 -8.82 -0.33
CA TYR A 802 -22.82 -8.81 0.26
C TYR A 802 -23.73 -7.75 -0.37
N HIS A 803 -23.22 -6.56 -0.62
CA HIS A 803 -23.96 -5.46 -1.24
C HIS A 803 -24.00 -5.53 -2.77
N GLY A 804 -23.31 -6.51 -3.39
CA GLY A 804 -23.33 -6.71 -4.84
C GLY A 804 -22.47 -5.71 -5.61
N PHE A 805 -21.51 -5.03 -4.95
CA PHE A 805 -20.52 -4.16 -5.63
C PHE A 805 -19.42 -4.99 -6.28
N LEU A 806 -19.10 -6.13 -5.68
CA LEU A 806 -18.17 -7.12 -6.21
C LEU A 806 -18.94 -8.38 -6.61
N LEU A 807 -18.55 -8.97 -7.74
CA LEU A 807 -18.99 -10.28 -8.18
C LEU A 807 -17.79 -11.23 -8.21
N ASP A 808 -17.93 -12.42 -7.62
CA ASP A 808 -16.94 -13.50 -7.71
C ASP A 808 -16.90 -14.16 -9.08
#